data_5f9f3612e9f8c6ab14d807b72265d697
#
_entry.id   5f9f3612e9f8c6ab14d807b72265d697
#
_cell.length_a   1.000
_cell.length_b   1.000
_cell.length_c   1.000
_cell.angle_alpha   90.00
_cell.angle_beta   90.00
_cell.angle_gamma   90.00
#
_symmetry.space_group_name_H-M   'P 1'
#
loop_
_entity.id
_entity.type
_entity.pdbx_description
1 polymer ?
#
loop_
_entity_poly.entity_id
_entity_poly.type
_entity_poly.pdbx_seq_one_letter_code
_entity_poly.pdbx_strand_id
1 'polypeptide(L)'
;MLTEAFTWTALPTCNLSNIKASVSVVFSLVFLQYMQQVISDDEFSLEIVGEGKPELYQLWPESFVPKGFIADMKFMKLGAGPDTFYTEEATRTVLSDVPSDLTIRINNITYLLHKLQYSLLPKCGLLQRLSSEKEDSTNVALDLHDIPGGDEAFELCAKFCYGISINLSAHNFVSAFCAAKFLRMTEAVENGNLIMKLEAFFSSCILEGWKDSVVTLQNTQRVYEWSENLSIVRRCIESIVDKILTPPAKVRWSYTYTRPGYAKKRHQSVPKDWWTEDISFLDIDMFRCIVTAVKSTNILQPQLIGEALHVYACRWLLDMTESQPNKSSSSQVDDSPHRKQRILETIVGLIPADKGSVSIKFLLRLLSIANFLGVSPVTKAELLRISSLQLEEATLDDLLLPTWAPNDQTSHDTDLVKTVLESFLRQWRRQTSAGESQSLLRSIHKIGKLVDSYLLVVAKDANLPFHKFESLIETLPGNARPEHNDLYKAINTYLKEHPDLSKTDKKQICRFLDCQKLSPEVRAHAVKNELLPLRTVVQVLFYEQEKKGHTTTNKTHASPEQHADRQETSDIRDELNKLKLSAGEQSSKGKGNRSSEPGTSGVHRNLRKSDDKQQQRQDQKLQDKSSHQTRNGERKGNQRRGHCWDSSESSQERSSEKSIRKDTQQKQREIAH
;
A
#
# COMPACT_ATOMS: atom_id res chain seq x y z
N MET A 1 14.16 -4.92 -60.76
CA MET A 1 15.60 -4.72 -61.02
C MET A 1 16.04 -3.56 -60.13
N LEU A 2 16.79 -3.90 -59.21
CA LEU A 2 17.95 -3.34 -58.50
C LEU A 2 17.90 -3.68 -57.04
N THR A 3 18.48 -4.88 -56.79
CA THR A 3 18.99 -5.31 -55.47
C THR A 3 20.40 -4.75 -55.35
N GLU A 4 20.65 -3.88 -54.37
CA GLU A 4 22.01 -3.63 -53.92
C GLU A 4 22.14 -3.90 -52.44
N ALA A 5 23.03 -4.82 -52.17
CA ALA A 5 23.45 -5.25 -50.82
C ALA A 5 24.38 -4.18 -50.23
N PHE A 6 24.08 -3.69 -49.04
CA PHE A 6 25.02 -2.93 -48.23
C PHE A 6 25.63 -3.85 -47.14
N THR A 7 26.91 -4.07 -47.28
CA THR A 7 27.79 -4.71 -46.30
C THR A 7 28.13 -3.71 -45.20
N TRP A 8 27.90 -4.12 -43.95
CA TRP A 8 28.28 -3.39 -42.75
C TRP A 8 29.77 -3.57 -42.44
N THR A 9 30.55 -2.51 -42.60
CA THR A 9 31.87 -2.37 -41.97
C THR A 9 31.74 -1.60 -40.67
N ALA A 10 32.37 -2.12 -39.63
CA ALA A 10 32.36 -1.62 -38.27
C ALA A 10 32.93 -0.20 -38.19
N LEU A 11 32.22 0.70 -37.48
CA LEU A 11 32.70 1.98 -37.01
C LEU A 11 32.35 2.18 -35.52
N PRO A 12 33.07 3.00 -34.76
CA PRO A 12 33.21 2.94 -33.33
C PRO A 12 32.07 3.58 -32.58
N THR A 13 31.88 3.12 -31.35
CA THR A 13 30.96 3.55 -30.31
C THR A 13 30.51 5.02 -30.37
N CYS A 14 29.30 5.27 -30.88
CA CYS A 14 28.57 6.51 -30.72
C CYS A 14 27.30 6.30 -29.90
N ASN A 15 27.07 7.20 -28.97
CA ASN A 15 26.04 7.25 -27.96
C ASN A 15 24.62 6.99 -28.53
N LEU A 16 23.98 5.92 -28.11
CA LEU A 16 22.62 5.46 -28.50
C LEU A 16 21.49 6.48 -28.17
N SER A 17 21.74 7.50 -27.34
CA SER A 17 20.77 8.53 -26.98
C SER A 17 20.48 9.54 -28.08
N ASN A 18 21.47 9.83 -28.95
CA ASN A 18 21.31 10.83 -30.03
C ASN A 18 20.65 10.26 -31.30
N ILE A 19 20.71 8.95 -31.51
CA ILE A 19 20.08 8.32 -32.68
C ILE A 19 18.57 8.17 -32.47
N LYS A 20 18.10 7.88 -31.26
CA LYS A 20 16.65 7.83 -30.95
C LYS A 20 15.97 9.20 -31.07
N ALA A 21 16.64 10.29 -30.69
CA ALA A 21 16.10 11.63 -30.83
C ALA A 21 15.98 12.04 -32.30
N SER A 22 16.94 11.72 -33.15
CA SER A 22 16.94 12.09 -34.59
C SER A 22 15.92 11.26 -35.39
N VAL A 23 15.73 9.98 -35.10
CA VAL A 23 14.74 9.13 -35.76
C VAL A 23 13.32 9.52 -35.34
N SER A 24 13.10 9.89 -34.09
CA SER A 24 11.79 10.39 -33.63
C SER A 24 11.41 11.70 -34.25
N VAL A 25 12.36 12.62 -34.44
CA VAL A 25 12.10 13.96 -35.09
C VAL A 25 11.80 13.78 -36.56
N VAL A 26 12.55 12.92 -37.29
CA VAL A 26 12.30 12.67 -38.70
C VAL A 26 10.96 11.98 -38.94
N PHE A 27 10.60 10.99 -38.11
CA PHE A 27 9.27 10.36 -38.17
C PHE A 27 8.14 11.33 -37.84
N SER A 28 8.34 12.23 -36.87
CA SER A 28 7.36 13.26 -36.53
C SER A 28 7.19 14.28 -37.67
N LEU A 29 8.27 14.67 -38.34
CA LEU A 29 8.20 15.61 -39.44
C LEU A 29 7.56 15.00 -40.70
N VAL A 30 7.89 13.78 -41.07
CA VAL A 30 7.27 13.06 -42.18
C VAL A 30 5.79 12.78 -41.90
N PHE A 31 5.46 12.41 -40.64
CA PHE A 31 4.06 12.23 -40.24
C PHE A 31 3.26 13.53 -40.24
N LEU A 32 3.83 14.63 -39.74
CA LEU A 32 3.20 15.97 -39.80
C LEU A 32 2.97 16.43 -41.22
N GLN A 33 3.94 16.18 -42.12
CA GLN A 33 3.82 16.57 -43.54
C GLN A 33 2.76 15.72 -44.27
N TYR A 34 2.68 14.41 -43.95
CA TYR A 34 1.62 13.53 -44.42
C TYR A 34 0.25 13.92 -43.89
N MET A 35 0.17 14.28 -42.61
CA MET A 35 -1.06 14.73 -41.95
C MET A 35 -1.55 16.09 -42.48
N GLN A 36 -0.65 17.02 -42.82
CA GLN A 36 -1.02 18.29 -43.48
C GLN A 36 -1.63 18.05 -44.87
N GLN A 37 -1.20 17.01 -45.59
CA GLN A 37 -1.73 16.68 -46.90
C GLN A 37 -3.12 15.99 -46.80
N VAL A 38 -3.37 15.23 -45.73
CA VAL A 38 -4.68 14.58 -45.47
C VAL A 38 -5.72 15.55 -44.92
N ILE A 39 -5.30 16.63 -44.25
CA ILE A 39 -6.19 17.65 -43.66
C ILE A 39 -6.71 18.63 -44.72
N SER A 40 -6.07 18.70 -45.90
CA SER A 40 -6.46 19.69 -46.94
C SER A 40 -7.66 19.29 -47.77
N ASP A 41 -8.13 18.07 -47.73
CA ASP A 41 -9.12 17.59 -48.71
C ASP A 41 -10.55 17.30 -48.18
N ASP A 42 -10.84 17.39 -46.86
CA ASP A 42 -12.23 17.30 -46.38
C ASP A 42 -12.44 18.03 -45.06
N GLU A 43 -13.64 18.60 -44.87
CA GLU A 43 -14.16 19.36 -43.71
C GLU A 43 -13.75 18.78 -42.32
N PHE A 44 -12.52 19.05 -41.91
CA PHE A 44 -12.01 18.69 -40.61
C PHE A 44 -12.03 19.94 -39.69
N SER A 45 -13.14 20.15 -38.99
CA SER A 45 -13.14 21.17 -37.93
C SER A 45 -12.74 20.56 -36.60
N LEU A 46 -11.50 20.83 -36.20
CA LEU A 46 -11.03 20.55 -34.84
C LEU A 46 -11.46 21.76 -33.98
N GLU A 47 -12.68 21.72 -33.45
CA GLU A 47 -13.13 22.72 -32.48
C GLU A 47 -12.55 22.42 -31.12
N ILE A 48 -11.58 23.24 -30.71
CA ILE A 48 -11.14 23.32 -29.30
C ILE A 48 -12.13 24.25 -28.59
N VAL A 49 -13.27 23.72 -28.15
CA VAL A 49 -14.24 24.49 -27.36
C VAL A 49 -14.09 24.13 -25.91
N GLY A 50 -13.64 25.09 -25.11
CA GLY A 50 -13.80 25.06 -23.66
C GLY A 50 -15.28 25.21 -23.30
N GLU A 51 -15.73 24.45 -22.29
CA GLU A 51 -17.05 24.45 -21.68
C GLU A 51 -18.14 23.63 -22.40
N GLY A 52 -18.07 22.30 -22.32
CA GLY A 52 -19.16 21.36 -22.63
C GLY A 52 -20.01 21.04 -21.39
N LYS A 53 -21.34 21.09 -21.55
CA LYS A 53 -22.33 20.75 -20.49
C LYS A 53 -22.27 19.27 -20.05
N PRO A 54 -22.69 18.95 -18.82
CA PRO A 54 -22.38 17.70 -18.10
C PRO A 54 -23.38 16.55 -18.34
N GLU A 55 -23.80 16.24 -19.55
CA GLU A 55 -24.79 15.18 -19.79
C GLU A 55 -24.22 13.76 -20.05
N LEU A 56 -22.89 13.59 -20.00
CA LEU A 56 -22.22 12.29 -20.27
C LEU A 56 -21.68 11.59 -19.00
N TYR A 57 -22.21 11.90 -17.82
CA TYR A 57 -21.68 11.44 -16.53
C TYR A 57 -22.15 10.06 -16.05
N GLN A 58 -22.88 9.28 -16.83
CA GLN A 58 -23.52 8.05 -16.33
C GLN A 58 -22.57 6.84 -16.12
N LEU A 59 -21.27 6.96 -16.40
CA LEU A 59 -20.34 5.80 -16.33
C LEU A 59 -19.34 5.84 -15.18
N TRP A 60 -19.30 6.93 -14.40
CA TRP A 60 -18.53 7.02 -13.16
C TRP A 60 -19.47 7.35 -12.01
N PRO A 61 -19.34 6.70 -10.84
CA PRO A 61 -20.04 7.18 -9.66
C PRO A 61 -19.63 8.63 -9.42
N GLU A 62 -20.59 9.55 -9.38
CA GLU A 62 -20.35 11.00 -9.25
C GLU A 62 -19.51 11.42 -8.04
N SER A 63 -19.36 10.51 -7.07
CA SER A 63 -18.57 10.70 -5.85
C SER A 63 -17.05 10.61 -6.05
N PHE A 64 -16.55 10.12 -7.19
CA PHE A 64 -15.13 9.79 -7.37
C PHE A 64 -14.33 10.77 -8.24
N VAL A 65 -14.97 11.62 -9.04
CA VAL A 65 -14.27 12.55 -9.93
C VAL A 65 -14.36 13.99 -9.39
N PRO A 66 -13.24 14.64 -9.03
CA PRO A 66 -13.28 16.05 -8.62
C PRO A 66 -13.85 16.93 -9.75
N LYS A 67 -14.75 17.85 -9.42
CA LYS A 67 -15.45 18.75 -10.37
C LYS A 67 -14.54 19.58 -11.31
N GLY A 68 -13.22 19.59 -11.10
CA GLY A 68 -12.22 20.24 -11.97
C GLY A 68 -11.45 19.28 -12.89
N PHE A 69 -11.70 17.97 -12.82
CA PHE A 69 -10.92 16.99 -13.58
C PHE A 69 -11.25 16.99 -15.08
N ILE A 70 -12.48 17.34 -15.45
CA ILE A 70 -13.01 17.19 -16.82
C ILE A 70 -12.89 18.47 -17.65
N ALA A 71 -12.74 19.65 -17.04
CA ALA A 71 -12.83 20.95 -17.71
C ALA A 71 -11.80 21.20 -18.85
N ASP A 72 -10.72 20.43 -18.92
CA ASP A 72 -9.61 20.66 -19.88
C ASP A 72 -9.36 19.43 -20.79
N MET A 73 -10.28 18.47 -20.87
CA MET A 73 -10.12 17.28 -21.73
C MET A 73 -10.49 17.61 -23.17
N LYS A 74 -9.76 17.01 -24.13
CA LYS A 74 -9.96 17.22 -25.56
C LYS A 74 -11.01 16.25 -26.10
N PHE A 75 -11.76 16.74 -27.09
CA PHE A 75 -12.71 15.91 -27.83
C PHE A 75 -12.62 16.18 -29.31
N MET A 76 -13.02 15.17 -30.09
CA MET A 76 -13.11 15.24 -31.53
C MET A 76 -14.57 15.03 -31.97
N LYS A 77 -15.10 15.94 -32.76
CA LYS A 77 -16.43 15.81 -33.36
C LYS A 77 -16.28 15.28 -34.79
N LEU A 78 -16.99 14.21 -35.11
CA LEU A 78 -17.06 13.66 -36.48
C LEU A 78 -18.51 13.63 -36.94
N GLY A 79 -18.76 13.90 -38.23
CA GLY A 79 -20.10 13.98 -38.80
C GLY A 79 -20.78 15.30 -38.48
N ALA A 80 -21.78 15.64 -39.30
CA ALA A 80 -22.57 16.86 -39.18
C ALA A 80 -24.07 16.60 -39.09
N GLY A 81 -24.51 15.36 -39.39
CA GLY A 81 -25.94 14.98 -39.37
C GLY A 81 -26.53 14.95 -37.96
N PRO A 82 -27.86 15.21 -37.86
CA PRO A 82 -28.59 15.02 -36.59
C PRO A 82 -28.59 13.56 -36.20
N ASP A 83 -28.79 13.27 -34.90
CA ASP A 83 -28.98 11.91 -34.44
C ASP A 83 -30.35 11.37 -34.87
N THR A 84 -30.32 10.40 -35.77
CA THR A 84 -31.51 9.74 -36.33
C THR A 84 -31.71 8.33 -35.74
N PHE A 85 -30.89 7.92 -34.77
CA PHE A 85 -31.10 6.68 -34.06
C PHE A 85 -32.24 6.82 -33.05
N TYR A 86 -33.22 5.96 -33.20
CA TYR A 86 -34.37 5.85 -32.31
C TYR A 86 -34.31 4.55 -31.52
N THR A 87 -34.65 4.62 -30.24
CA THR A 87 -34.63 3.51 -29.31
C THR A 87 -36.04 3.14 -28.90
N GLU A 88 -36.41 1.91 -29.10
CA GLU A 88 -37.64 1.31 -28.58
C GLU A 88 -37.32 -0.01 -27.88
N GLU A 89 -37.42 -0.03 -26.56
CA GLU A 89 -36.98 -1.15 -25.69
C GLU A 89 -35.56 -1.62 -26.03
N ALA A 90 -35.40 -2.86 -26.54
CA ALA A 90 -34.10 -3.45 -26.92
C ALA A 90 -33.83 -3.29 -28.45
N THR A 91 -34.56 -2.45 -29.16
CA THR A 91 -34.38 -2.23 -30.58
C THR A 91 -33.89 -0.81 -30.87
N ARG A 92 -32.87 -0.73 -31.70
CA ARG A 92 -32.31 0.53 -32.23
C ARG A 92 -32.66 0.63 -33.74
N THR A 93 -33.35 1.66 -34.13
CA THR A 93 -33.78 1.86 -35.52
C THR A 93 -33.31 3.23 -35.99
N VAL A 94 -32.91 3.33 -37.26
CA VAL A 94 -32.60 4.62 -37.89
C VAL A 94 -33.86 5.17 -38.54
N LEU A 95 -34.24 6.39 -38.17
CA LEU A 95 -35.36 7.12 -38.83
C LEU A 95 -34.95 7.42 -40.27
N SER A 96 -35.60 6.76 -41.22
CA SER A 96 -35.35 6.81 -42.65
C SER A 96 -36.64 6.48 -43.41
N ASP A 97 -36.79 7.05 -44.62
CA ASP A 97 -37.89 6.76 -45.55
C ASP A 97 -37.73 5.36 -46.18
N VAL A 98 -36.62 4.69 -45.99
CA VAL A 98 -36.31 3.39 -46.57
C VAL A 98 -36.44 2.31 -45.50
N PRO A 99 -37.07 1.17 -45.77
CA PRO A 99 -37.13 0.09 -44.84
C PRO A 99 -35.77 -0.53 -44.59
N SER A 100 -35.51 -0.94 -43.35
CA SER A 100 -34.28 -1.64 -42.97
C SER A 100 -34.17 -2.99 -43.67
N ASP A 101 -33.00 -3.28 -44.23
CA ASP A 101 -32.65 -4.52 -44.93
C ASP A 101 -31.51 -5.29 -44.28
N LEU A 102 -31.02 -4.80 -43.12
CA LEU A 102 -29.93 -5.38 -42.33
C LEU A 102 -30.29 -5.37 -40.83
N THR A 103 -30.34 -6.55 -40.24
CA THR A 103 -30.53 -6.70 -38.80
C THR A 103 -29.22 -7.14 -38.17
N ILE A 104 -28.74 -6.38 -37.18
CA ILE A 104 -27.53 -6.74 -36.40
C ILE A 104 -27.93 -6.92 -34.94
N ARG A 105 -27.58 -8.06 -34.37
CA ARG A 105 -27.80 -8.36 -32.94
C ARG A 105 -26.49 -8.29 -32.16
N ILE A 106 -26.50 -7.53 -31.08
CA ILE A 106 -25.36 -7.39 -30.18
C ILE A 106 -25.90 -7.60 -28.76
N ASN A 107 -25.52 -8.70 -28.15
CA ASN A 107 -26.07 -9.11 -26.85
C ASN A 107 -27.61 -9.09 -26.87
N ASN A 108 -28.24 -8.22 -26.09
CA ASN A 108 -29.69 -8.11 -25.99
C ASN A 108 -30.30 -6.99 -26.87
N ILE A 109 -29.48 -6.30 -27.67
CA ILE A 109 -29.90 -5.16 -28.49
C ILE A 109 -29.92 -5.57 -29.96
N THR A 110 -30.99 -5.23 -30.64
CA THR A 110 -31.18 -5.45 -32.08
C THR A 110 -31.11 -4.12 -32.81
N TYR A 111 -30.26 -4.01 -33.81
CA TYR A 111 -30.12 -2.85 -34.71
C TYR A 111 -30.81 -3.15 -36.03
N LEU A 112 -31.77 -2.31 -36.43
CA LEU A 112 -32.41 -2.34 -37.74
C LEU A 112 -31.77 -1.25 -38.62
N LEU A 113 -30.92 -1.66 -39.57
CA LEU A 113 -30.03 -0.81 -40.33
C LEU A 113 -30.21 -1.01 -41.85
N HIS A 114 -29.40 -0.30 -42.64
CA HIS A 114 -29.42 -0.31 -44.09
C HIS A 114 -28.06 -0.75 -44.65
N LYS A 115 -28.03 -1.69 -45.61
CA LYS A 115 -26.81 -2.25 -46.20
C LYS A 115 -25.98 -1.18 -46.98
N LEU A 116 -26.59 -0.58 -47.95
CA LEU A 116 -25.86 0.25 -48.93
C LEU A 116 -26.19 1.75 -48.87
N GLN A 117 -27.42 2.11 -48.47
CA GLN A 117 -27.92 3.46 -48.61
C GLN A 117 -27.17 4.52 -47.80
N TYR A 118 -26.57 4.12 -46.66
CA TYR A 118 -25.85 4.99 -45.74
C TYR A 118 -24.40 4.58 -45.53
N SER A 119 -23.79 3.88 -46.50
CA SER A 119 -22.37 3.47 -46.45
C SER A 119 -21.97 2.61 -45.28
N LEU A 120 -22.90 1.84 -44.66
CA LEU A 120 -22.54 0.96 -43.53
C LEU A 120 -21.67 -0.19 -44.02
N LEU A 121 -22.13 -0.98 -45.02
CA LEU A 121 -21.33 -2.07 -45.57
C LEU A 121 -20.06 -1.53 -46.28
N PRO A 122 -20.13 -0.50 -47.11
CA PRO A 122 -18.90 0.05 -47.72
C PRO A 122 -17.79 0.42 -46.74
N LYS A 123 -18.14 0.87 -45.52
CA LYS A 123 -17.17 1.30 -44.51
C LYS A 123 -16.73 0.16 -43.56
N CYS A 124 -17.49 -0.95 -43.46
CA CYS A 124 -17.26 -2.04 -42.50
C CYS A 124 -16.84 -3.32 -43.21
N GLY A 125 -15.53 -3.56 -43.37
CA GLY A 125 -15.01 -4.73 -44.09
C GLY A 125 -15.43 -6.09 -43.46
N LEU A 126 -15.68 -6.17 -42.15
CA LEU A 126 -16.22 -7.34 -41.52
C LEU A 126 -17.68 -7.59 -41.94
N LEU A 127 -18.52 -6.55 -41.89
CA LEU A 127 -19.92 -6.67 -42.28
C LEU A 127 -20.07 -6.98 -43.76
N GLN A 128 -19.23 -6.45 -44.63
CA GLN A 128 -19.17 -6.83 -46.05
C GLN A 128 -18.97 -8.34 -46.21
N ARG A 129 -17.95 -8.88 -45.55
CA ARG A 129 -17.66 -10.31 -45.62
C ARG A 129 -18.83 -11.17 -45.10
N LEU A 130 -19.34 -10.86 -43.89
CA LEU A 130 -20.42 -11.64 -43.27
C LEU A 130 -21.73 -11.54 -44.07
N SER A 131 -21.98 -10.44 -44.73
CA SER A 131 -23.16 -10.27 -45.61
C SER A 131 -23.00 -11.05 -46.92
N SER A 132 -21.76 -11.13 -47.50
CA SER A 132 -21.51 -11.92 -48.71
C SER A 132 -21.61 -13.43 -48.49
N GLU A 133 -21.34 -13.90 -47.27
CA GLU A 133 -21.43 -15.31 -46.90
C GLU A 133 -22.90 -15.81 -46.80
N LYS A 134 -23.85 -14.86 -46.73
CA LYS A 134 -25.30 -15.13 -46.66
C LYS A 134 -26.00 -14.80 -47.97
N GLU A 135 -25.69 -15.53 -49.03
CA GLU A 135 -26.25 -15.33 -50.36
C GLU A 135 -27.79 -15.37 -50.37
N ASP A 136 -28.42 -14.45 -51.10
CA ASP A 136 -29.83 -14.40 -51.59
C ASP A 136 -30.95 -14.06 -50.59
N SER A 137 -30.73 -13.55 -49.40
CA SER A 137 -31.83 -13.02 -48.59
C SER A 137 -31.99 -11.50 -48.71
N THR A 138 -33.21 -11.01 -49.01
CA THR A 138 -33.53 -9.57 -48.99
C THR A 138 -33.26 -8.93 -47.64
N ASN A 139 -33.39 -9.67 -46.55
CA ASN A 139 -33.08 -9.23 -45.20
C ASN A 139 -31.96 -10.11 -44.61
N VAL A 140 -30.83 -9.53 -44.27
CA VAL A 140 -29.68 -10.17 -43.67
C VAL A 140 -29.70 -9.96 -42.16
N ALA A 141 -29.64 -11.05 -41.37
CA ALA A 141 -29.45 -11.01 -39.91
C ALA A 141 -28.05 -11.46 -39.53
N LEU A 142 -27.33 -10.63 -38.78
CA LEU A 142 -25.96 -10.86 -38.31
C LEU A 142 -25.92 -10.81 -36.78
N ASP A 143 -25.18 -11.71 -36.16
CA ASP A 143 -24.98 -11.74 -34.71
C ASP A 143 -23.53 -11.37 -34.41
N LEU A 144 -23.31 -10.29 -33.64
CA LEU A 144 -22.01 -9.73 -33.28
C LEU A 144 -21.84 -9.66 -31.76
N HIS A 145 -21.84 -10.84 -31.10
CA HIS A 145 -21.80 -10.87 -29.63
C HIS A 145 -20.44 -10.50 -29.03
N ASP A 146 -19.34 -10.66 -29.79
CA ASP A 146 -17.96 -10.49 -29.29
C ASP A 146 -17.37 -9.11 -29.62
N ILE A 147 -18.18 -8.13 -30.00
CA ILE A 147 -17.66 -6.79 -30.34
C ILE A 147 -17.05 -6.10 -29.11
N PRO A 148 -15.79 -5.65 -29.16
CA PRO A 148 -15.15 -4.99 -28.05
C PRO A 148 -15.83 -3.64 -27.75
N GLY A 149 -16.15 -3.42 -26.46
CA GLY A 149 -16.89 -2.23 -26.04
C GLY A 149 -18.41 -2.31 -26.20
N GLY A 150 -18.92 -3.45 -26.72
CA GLY A 150 -20.34 -3.77 -26.74
C GLY A 150 -21.16 -2.92 -27.72
N ASP A 151 -22.45 -2.81 -27.43
CA ASP A 151 -23.43 -2.10 -28.24
C ASP A 151 -23.16 -0.58 -28.35
N GLU A 152 -22.73 0.05 -27.27
CA GLU A 152 -22.38 1.49 -27.29
C GLU A 152 -21.25 1.80 -28.29
N ALA A 153 -20.22 0.96 -28.32
CA ALA A 153 -19.09 1.13 -29.24
C ALA A 153 -19.50 0.85 -30.68
N PHE A 154 -20.35 -0.14 -30.91
CA PHE A 154 -20.95 -0.41 -32.21
C PHE A 154 -21.79 0.77 -32.70
N GLU A 155 -22.63 1.32 -31.83
CA GLU A 155 -23.50 2.45 -32.18
C GLU A 155 -22.69 3.68 -32.64
N LEU A 156 -21.55 3.97 -31.96
CA LEU A 156 -20.62 5.03 -32.41
C LEU A 156 -20.10 4.76 -33.83
N CYS A 157 -19.68 3.52 -34.11
CA CYS A 157 -19.21 3.11 -35.43
C CYS A 157 -20.33 3.21 -36.49
N ALA A 158 -21.54 2.78 -36.16
CA ALA A 158 -22.69 2.88 -37.04
C ALA A 158 -23.07 4.33 -37.30
N LYS A 159 -23.18 5.19 -36.30
CA LYS A 159 -23.45 6.62 -36.42
C LYS A 159 -22.43 7.31 -37.33
N PHE A 160 -21.13 6.94 -37.22
CA PHE A 160 -20.13 7.43 -38.15
C PHE A 160 -20.44 7.06 -39.61
N CYS A 161 -20.86 5.82 -39.88
CA CYS A 161 -21.25 5.38 -41.23
C CYS A 161 -22.42 6.18 -41.78
N TYR A 162 -23.38 6.54 -40.92
CA TYR A 162 -24.55 7.33 -41.27
C TYR A 162 -24.27 8.84 -41.37
N GLY A 163 -23.01 9.29 -41.12
CA GLY A 163 -22.67 10.71 -41.12
C GLY A 163 -23.26 11.51 -39.96
N ILE A 164 -23.80 10.80 -38.96
CA ILE A 164 -24.36 11.41 -37.75
C ILE A 164 -23.23 12.00 -36.91
N SER A 165 -23.48 13.12 -36.25
CA SER A 165 -22.52 13.76 -35.38
C SER A 165 -22.21 12.89 -34.16
N ILE A 166 -20.94 12.51 -34.02
CA ILE A 166 -20.44 11.77 -32.84
C ILE A 166 -19.36 12.57 -32.13
N ASN A 167 -19.33 12.52 -30.82
CA ASN A 167 -18.32 13.14 -29.98
C ASN A 167 -17.40 12.07 -29.38
N LEU A 168 -16.12 12.12 -29.71
CA LEU A 168 -15.09 11.22 -29.21
C LEU A 168 -14.23 11.95 -28.18
N SER A 169 -13.98 11.29 -27.06
CA SER A 169 -13.16 11.79 -25.96
C SER A 169 -12.37 10.64 -25.36
N ALA A 170 -11.49 10.91 -24.40
CA ALA A 170 -10.76 9.89 -23.67
C ALA A 170 -11.67 8.83 -23.02
N HIS A 171 -12.94 9.14 -22.75
CA HIS A 171 -13.88 8.23 -22.11
C HIS A 171 -14.38 7.10 -23.02
N ASN A 172 -14.63 7.39 -24.30
CA ASN A 172 -15.20 6.43 -25.25
C ASN A 172 -14.23 6.02 -26.37
N PHE A 173 -13.06 6.68 -26.45
CA PHE A 173 -12.07 6.42 -27.48
C PHE A 173 -11.66 4.95 -27.55
N VAL A 174 -11.32 4.32 -26.41
CA VAL A 174 -10.78 2.94 -26.40
C VAL A 174 -11.80 1.97 -26.96
N SER A 175 -13.04 2.04 -26.51
CA SER A 175 -14.13 1.19 -26.99
C SER A 175 -14.40 1.41 -28.47
N ALA A 176 -14.49 2.67 -28.91
CA ALA A 176 -14.71 3.03 -30.31
C ALA A 176 -13.57 2.53 -31.21
N PHE A 177 -12.30 2.68 -30.77
CA PHE A 177 -11.14 2.26 -31.55
C PHE A 177 -11.05 0.73 -31.68
N CYS A 178 -11.30 0.00 -30.60
CA CYS A 178 -11.34 -1.45 -30.63
C CYS A 178 -12.50 -1.97 -31.50
N ALA A 179 -13.69 -1.37 -31.41
CA ALA A 179 -14.83 -1.73 -32.26
C ALA A 179 -14.57 -1.43 -33.74
N ALA A 180 -14.00 -0.26 -34.07
CA ALA A 180 -13.64 0.08 -35.45
C ALA A 180 -12.60 -0.90 -36.02
N LYS A 181 -11.62 -1.33 -35.23
CA LYS A 181 -10.65 -2.37 -35.63
C LYS A 181 -11.32 -3.73 -35.83
N PHE A 182 -12.23 -4.14 -34.93
CA PHE A 182 -13.01 -5.36 -35.06
C PHE A 182 -13.86 -5.36 -36.35
N LEU A 183 -14.54 -4.23 -36.64
CA LEU A 183 -15.35 -4.04 -37.84
C LEU A 183 -14.54 -3.85 -39.13
N ARG A 184 -13.20 -3.75 -39.03
CA ARG A 184 -12.28 -3.54 -40.16
C ARG A 184 -12.59 -2.24 -40.94
N MET A 185 -12.81 -1.14 -40.21
CA MET A 185 -13.09 0.18 -40.78
C MET A 185 -11.78 0.90 -41.20
N THR A 186 -11.04 0.29 -42.13
CA THR A 186 -9.72 0.73 -42.57
C THR A 186 -9.79 1.57 -43.86
N GLU A 187 -8.73 2.32 -44.16
CA GLU A 187 -8.56 3.05 -45.39
C GLU A 187 -8.56 2.15 -46.64
N ALA A 188 -8.15 0.87 -46.50
CA ALA A 188 -8.21 -0.11 -47.60
C ALA A 188 -9.65 -0.49 -47.98
N VAL A 189 -10.59 -0.32 -47.07
CA VAL A 189 -12.03 -0.59 -47.27
C VAL A 189 -12.71 0.64 -47.91
N GLU A 190 -12.49 1.80 -47.34
CA GLU A 190 -12.97 3.09 -47.85
C GLU A 190 -12.05 4.22 -47.40
N ASN A 191 -11.75 5.18 -48.27
CA ASN A 191 -10.92 6.34 -47.96
C ASN A 191 -11.61 7.25 -46.92
N GLY A 192 -10.84 7.82 -45.99
CA GLY A 192 -11.37 8.67 -44.92
C GLY A 192 -12.10 7.89 -43.82
N ASN A 193 -11.82 6.60 -43.66
CA ASN A 193 -12.51 5.74 -42.72
C ASN A 193 -12.15 6.03 -41.26
N LEU A 194 -12.88 5.45 -40.32
CA LEU A 194 -12.86 5.79 -38.91
C LEU A 194 -11.53 5.47 -38.21
N ILE A 195 -10.85 4.35 -38.52
CA ILE A 195 -9.61 3.96 -37.87
C ILE A 195 -8.51 5.03 -37.99
N MET A 196 -8.32 5.60 -39.18
CA MET A 196 -7.31 6.64 -39.37
C MET A 196 -7.62 7.90 -38.58
N LYS A 197 -8.88 8.30 -38.50
CA LYS A 197 -9.33 9.46 -37.73
C LYS A 197 -9.12 9.25 -36.23
N LEU A 198 -9.44 8.05 -35.73
CA LEU A 198 -9.19 7.68 -34.34
C LEU A 198 -7.69 7.62 -34.00
N GLU A 199 -6.86 7.09 -34.89
CA GLU A 199 -5.40 7.05 -34.68
C GLU A 199 -4.80 8.45 -34.64
N ALA A 200 -5.26 9.34 -35.50
CA ALA A 200 -4.88 10.77 -35.52
C ALA A 200 -5.29 11.45 -34.19
N PHE A 201 -6.52 11.22 -33.73
CA PHE A 201 -7.01 11.77 -32.46
C PHE A 201 -6.22 11.24 -31.27
N PHE A 202 -5.92 9.95 -31.28
CA PHE A 202 -5.10 9.32 -30.23
C PHE A 202 -3.72 9.97 -30.12
N SER A 203 -3.02 10.06 -31.24
CA SER A 203 -1.64 10.56 -31.29
C SER A 203 -1.56 12.09 -31.05
N SER A 204 -2.44 12.88 -31.62
CA SER A 204 -2.33 14.34 -31.59
C SER A 204 -3.09 15.01 -30.46
N CYS A 205 -4.06 14.32 -29.84
CA CYS A 205 -4.88 14.90 -28.81
C CYS A 205 -4.76 14.16 -27.49
N ILE A 206 -5.06 12.84 -27.47
CA ILE A 206 -5.11 12.05 -26.24
C ILE A 206 -3.71 11.90 -25.65
N LEU A 207 -2.74 11.44 -26.43
CA LEU A 207 -1.36 11.27 -25.94
C LEU A 207 -0.66 12.57 -25.58
N GLU A 208 -1.04 13.70 -26.20
CA GLU A 208 -0.53 15.02 -25.82
C GLU A 208 -1.16 15.56 -24.53
N GLY A 209 -2.40 15.15 -24.22
CA GLY A 209 -3.10 15.55 -23.01
C GLY A 209 -2.66 14.73 -21.79
N TRP A 210 -2.44 15.39 -20.63
CA TRP A 210 -2.13 14.68 -19.38
C TRP A 210 -3.34 13.87 -18.89
N LYS A 211 -4.46 14.54 -18.63
CA LYS A 211 -5.67 13.91 -18.13
C LYS A 211 -6.28 12.95 -19.13
N ASP A 212 -6.23 13.29 -20.41
CA ASP A 212 -6.72 12.43 -21.50
C ASP A 212 -5.96 11.08 -21.52
N SER A 213 -4.63 11.10 -21.38
CA SER A 213 -3.83 9.87 -21.31
C SER A 213 -4.19 9.03 -20.10
N VAL A 214 -4.38 9.64 -18.91
CA VAL A 214 -4.74 8.94 -17.66
C VAL A 214 -6.13 8.30 -17.78
N VAL A 215 -7.13 9.04 -18.25
CA VAL A 215 -8.50 8.54 -18.41
C VAL A 215 -8.56 7.44 -19.48
N THR A 216 -7.87 7.63 -20.61
CA THR A 216 -7.80 6.60 -21.65
C THR A 216 -7.19 5.32 -21.10
N LEU A 217 -6.08 5.40 -20.36
CA LEU A 217 -5.46 4.24 -19.73
C LEU A 217 -6.43 3.52 -18.78
N GLN A 218 -7.18 4.25 -17.95
CA GLN A 218 -8.19 3.65 -17.07
C GLN A 218 -9.27 2.89 -17.85
N ASN A 219 -9.71 3.44 -18.99
CA ASN A 219 -10.76 2.81 -19.81
C ASN A 219 -10.29 1.57 -20.58
N THR A 220 -8.98 1.33 -20.70
CA THR A 220 -8.46 0.11 -21.33
C THR A 220 -8.86 -1.17 -20.60
N GLN A 221 -9.17 -1.10 -19.30
CA GLN A 221 -9.56 -2.27 -18.51
C GLN A 221 -10.81 -2.97 -19.03
N ARG A 222 -11.77 -2.23 -19.59
CA ARG A 222 -13.04 -2.79 -20.11
C ARG A 222 -12.83 -3.69 -21.31
N VAL A 223 -11.78 -3.43 -22.10
CA VAL A 223 -11.42 -4.16 -23.32
C VAL A 223 -9.91 -4.44 -23.34
N TYR A 224 -9.42 -5.01 -22.22
CA TYR A 224 -7.99 -5.12 -21.93
C TYR A 224 -7.22 -5.85 -23.03
N GLU A 225 -7.67 -7.04 -23.47
CA GLU A 225 -6.99 -7.84 -24.50
C GLU A 225 -6.84 -7.08 -25.82
N TRP A 226 -7.88 -6.39 -26.26
CA TRP A 226 -7.85 -5.55 -27.45
C TRP A 226 -6.93 -4.36 -27.30
N SER A 227 -7.01 -3.68 -26.15
CA SER A 227 -6.18 -2.51 -25.85
C SER A 227 -4.69 -2.84 -25.81
N GLU A 228 -4.33 -4.02 -25.30
CA GLU A 228 -2.95 -4.50 -25.23
C GLU A 228 -2.45 -4.85 -26.63
N ASN A 229 -3.23 -5.62 -27.41
CA ASN A 229 -2.91 -5.98 -28.78
C ASN A 229 -2.74 -4.76 -29.71
N LEU A 230 -3.52 -3.70 -29.50
CA LEU A 230 -3.41 -2.44 -30.23
C LEU A 230 -2.36 -1.47 -29.64
N SER A 231 -1.61 -1.92 -28.62
CA SER A 231 -0.57 -1.13 -27.95
C SER A 231 -1.09 0.18 -27.32
N ILE A 232 -2.39 0.31 -27.04
CA ILE A 232 -2.99 1.51 -26.43
C ILE A 232 -2.44 1.68 -25.02
N VAL A 233 -2.46 0.59 -24.21
CA VAL A 233 -1.94 0.57 -22.82
C VAL A 233 -0.51 1.08 -22.80
N ARG A 234 0.36 0.49 -23.61
CA ARG A 234 1.78 0.85 -23.66
C ARG A 234 2.00 2.31 -24.04
N ARG A 235 1.34 2.79 -25.08
CA ARG A 235 1.48 4.19 -25.55
C ARG A 235 0.98 5.21 -24.53
N CYS A 236 -0.10 4.91 -23.81
CA CYS A 236 -0.59 5.74 -22.71
C CYS A 236 0.41 5.77 -21.55
N ILE A 237 0.97 4.61 -21.13
CA ILE A 237 1.97 4.55 -20.06
C ILE A 237 3.22 5.34 -20.45
N GLU A 238 3.76 5.15 -21.65
CA GLU A 238 4.91 5.90 -22.16
C GLU A 238 4.66 7.41 -22.11
N SER A 239 3.52 7.88 -22.62
CA SER A 239 3.13 9.29 -22.60
C SER A 239 2.99 9.85 -21.17
N ILE A 240 2.39 9.11 -20.25
CA ILE A 240 2.24 9.50 -18.84
C ILE A 240 3.61 9.59 -18.18
N VAL A 241 4.48 8.60 -18.37
CA VAL A 241 5.83 8.55 -17.80
C VAL A 241 6.67 9.72 -18.30
N ASP A 242 6.67 9.99 -19.60
CA ASP A 242 7.41 11.12 -20.19
C ASP A 242 6.98 12.47 -19.59
N LYS A 243 5.66 12.65 -19.34
CA LYS A 243 5.14 13.85 -18.68
C LYS A 243 5.54 13.93 -17.21
N ILE A 244 5.50 12.83 -16.48
CA ILE A 244 5.95 12.76 -15.07
C ILE A 244 7.44 13.14 -14.96
N LEU A 245 8.25 12.70 -15.90
CA LEU A 245 9.70 12.99 -15.94
C LEU A 245 10.01 14.41 -16.42
N THR A 246 9.02 15.13 -16.96
CA THR A 246 9.21 16.51 -17.39
C THR A 246 9.46 17.42 -16.18
N PRO A 247 10.50 18.27 -16.22
CA PRO A 247 10.78 19.21 -15.12
C PRO A 247 9.57 20.08 -14.79
N PRO A 248 9.24 20.34 -13.52
CA PRO A 248 8.05 21.10 -13.10
C PRO A 248 7.92 22.47 -13.77
N ALA A 249 9.04 23.14 -14.08
CA ALA A 249 9.04 24.42 -14.77
C ALA A 249 8.52 24.37 -16.22
N LYS A 250 8.47 23.19 -16.84
CA LYS A 250 7.98 22.97 -18.21
C LYS A 250 6.55 22.42 -18.25
N VAL A 251 5.95 22.10 -17.11
CA VAL A 251 4.57 21.62 -17.03
C VAL A 251 3.60 22.74 -17.37
N ARG A 252 2.83 22.56 -18.46
CA ARG A 252 1.86 23.55 -18.96
C ARG A 252 0.43 23.01 -19.02
N TRP A 253 0.26 21.70 -18.85
CA TRP A 253 -1.05 21.05 -18.83
C TRP A 253 -1.73 21.16 -17.48
N SER A 254 -3.03 20.98 -17.46
CA SER A 254 -3.85 20.99 -16.27
C SER A 254 -3.63 19.69 -15.44
N TYR A 255 -3.55 19.85 -14.12
CA TYR A 255 -3.41 18.75 -13.16
C TYR A 255 -4.26 19.03 -11.91
N THR A 256 -4.62 17.99 -11.20
CA THR A 256 -5.33 18.06 -9.91
C THR A 256 -4.32 18.16 -8.78
N TYR A 257 -4.53 19.11 -7.87
CA TYR A 257 -3.72 19.25 -6.66
C TYR A 257 -4.54 19.91 -5.56
N THR A 258 -5.03 19.13 -4.61
CA THR A 258 -6.00 19.56 -3.57
C THR A 258 -5.41 19.63 -2.18
N ARG A 259 -4.09 19.53 -2.02
CA ARG A 259 -3.43 19.48 -0.71
C ARG A 259 -3.67 20.73 0.12
N PRO A 260 -3.87 20.57 1.46
CA PRO A 260 -4.05 21.69 2.37
C PRO A 260 -2.88 22.69 2.30
N GLY A 261 -3.20 23.98 2.21
CA GLY A 261 -2.21 25.06 2.14
C GLY A 261 -1.72 25.38 0.72
N TYR A 262 -2.07 24.61 -0.30
CA TYR A 262 -1.81 24.94 -1.69
C TYR A 262 -2.95 25.80 -2.27
N ALA A 263 -2.77 27.12 -2.28
CA ALA A 263 -3.65 28.00 -3.06
C ALA A 263 -2.97 28.30 -4.38
N LYS A 264 -3.61 27.95 -5.51
CA LYS A 264 -3.07 28.18 -6.87
C LYS A 264 -2.93 29.70 -7.11
N LYS A 265 -1.80 30.27 -6.71
CA LYS A 265 -1.46 31.68 -6.95
C LYS A 265 -0.82 31.80 -8.34
N ARG A 266 -1.10 32.88 -9.06
CA ARG A 266 -0.63 33.11 -10.45
C ARG A 266 0.89 33.00 -10.70
N HIS A 267 1.70 32.98 -9.61
CA HIS A 267 3.16 32.92 -9.68
C HIS A 267 3.79 31.80 -8.85
N GLN A 268 3.00 30.79 -8.48
CA GLN A 268 3.52 29.66 -7.69
C GLN A 268 4.12 28.61 -8.64
N SER A 269 5.33 28.13 -8.32
CA SER A 269 5.97 27.04 -9.06
C SER A 269 5.15 25.75 -8.95
N VAL A 270 5.10 24.97 -10.03
CA VAL A 270 4.45 23.67 -10.05
C VAL A 270 5.09 22.76 -9.00
N PRO A 271 4.32 22.11 -8.12
CA PRO A 271 4.85 21.14 -7.17
C PRO A 271 5.58 20.00 -7.87
N LYS A 272 6.63 19.44 -7.24
CA LYS A 272 7.37 18.32 -7.83
C LYS A 272 6.53 17.04 -7.95
N ASP A 273 5.54 16.90 -7.10
CA ASP A 273 4.60 15.79 -6.95
C ASP A 273 3.23 16.06 -7.58
N TRP A 274 3.14 17.03 -8.48
CA TRP A 274 1.92 17.51 -9.15
C TRP A 274 1.06 16.39 -9.78
N TRP A 275 1.67 15.31 -10.18
CA TRP A 275 1.10 14.17 -10.89
C TRP A 275 0.46 13.10 -9.99
N THR A 276 0.77 13.10 -8.70
CA THR A 276 0.46 11.99 -7.78
C THR A 276 -1.03 11.83 -7.52
N GLU A 277 -1.79 12.93 -7.46
CA GLU A 277 -3.23 12.86 -7.23
C GLU A 277 -3.97 12.29 -8.44
N ASP A 278 -3.60 12.72 -9.66
CA ASP A 278 -4.27 12.26 -10.88
C ASP A 278 -4.07 10.75 -11.12
N ILE A 279 -2.85 10.22 -10.95
CA ILE A 279 -2.62 8.79 -11.11
C ILE A 279 -3.21 7.94 -9.97
N SER A 280 -3.52 8.55 -8.83
CA SER A 280 -4.14 7.83 -7.71
C SER A 280 -5.56 7.35 -7.99
N PHE A 281 -6.20 7.84 -9.06
CA PHE A 281 -7.52 7.37 -9.52
C PHE A 281 -7.44 6.06 -10.32
N LEU A 282 -6.27 5.72 -10.84
CA LEU A 282 -6.10 4.51 -11.63
C LEU A 282 -6.30 3.24 -10.78
N ASP A 283 -6.72 2.18 -11.44
CA ASP A 283 -6.69 0.85 -10.84
C ASP A 283 -5.25 0.48 -10.40
N ILE A 284 -5.16 -0.40 -9.40
CA ILE A 284 -3.87 -0.77 -8.80
C ILE A 284 -2.87 -1.35 -9.80
N ASP A 285 -3.32 -2.06 -10.83
CA ASP A 285 -2.42 -2.64 -11.82
C ASP A 285 -1.86 -1.57 -12.75
N MET A 286 -2.68 -0.63 -13.22
CA MET A 286 -2.23 0.49 -14.04
C MET A 286 -1.33 1.44 -13.25
N PHE A 287 -1.69 1.72 -11.99
CA PHE A 287 -0.84 2.47 -11.07
C PHE A 287 0.53 1.80 -10.89
N ARG A 288 0.55 0.48 -10.66
CA ARG A 288 1.77 -0.31 -10.55
C ARG A 288 2.64 -0.22 -11.80
N CYS A 289 2.03 -0.33 -12.99
CA CYS A 289 2.76 -0.22 -14.26
C CYS A 289 3.46 1.13 -14.39
N ILE A 290 2.75 2.25 -14.12
CA ILE A 290 3.33 3.59 -14.18
C ILE A 290 4.46 3.76 -13.15
N VAL A 291 4.21 3.43 -11.89
CA VAL A 291 5.22 3.60 -10.84
C VAL A 291 6.46 2.73 -11.11
N THR A 292 6.28 1.51 -11.61
CA THR A 292 7.40 0.63 -12.00
C THR A 292 8.18 1.22 -13.18
N ALA A 293 7.49 1.74 -14.19
CA ALA A 293 8.14 2.38 -15.33
C ALA A 293 8.91 3.64 -14.92
N VAL A 294 8.33 4.48 -14.04
CA VAL A 294 9.02 5.66 -13.48
C VAL A 294 10.25 5.24 -12.65
N LYS A 295 10.12 4.23 -11.78
CA LYS A 295 11.25 3.70 -10.99
C LYS A 295 12.40 3.21 -11.88
N SER A 296 12.10 2.53 -12.96
CA SER A 296 13.11 1.96 -13.86
C SER A 296 13.97 3.02 -14.55
N THR A 297 13.51 4.26 -14.66
CA THR A 297 14.29 5.36 -15.24
C THR A 297 15.38 5.90 -14.33
N ASN A 298 15.24 5.72 -13.01
CA ASN A 298 16.11 6.28 -11.97
C ASN A 298 16.33 7.81 -12.05
N ILE A 299 15.39 8.54 -12.69
CA ILE A 299 15.48 10.00 -12.84
C ILE A 299 14.85 10.72 -11.65
N LEU A 300 13.71 10.21 -11.16
CA LEU A 300 13.01 10.81 -10.02
C LEU A 300 13.62 10.39 -8.68
N GLN A 301 13.57 11.34 -7.73
CA GLN A 301 13.98 11.05 -6.35
C GLN A 301 13.04 10.01 -5.72
N PRO A 302 13.56 9.02 -4.97
CA PRO A 302 12.76 7.98 -4.33
C PRO A 302 11.63 8.52 -3.44
N GLN A 303 11.79 9.70 -2.85
CA GLN A 303 10.78 10.36 -2.03
C GLN A 303 9.53 10.75 -2.81
N LEU A 304 9.66 11.11 -4.10
CA LEU A 304 8.50 11.43 -4.95
C LEU A 304 7.68 10.17 -5.29
N ILE A 305 8.36 9.04 -5.43
CA ILE A 305 7.69 7.75 -5.58
C ILE A 305 6.97 7.38 -4.27
N GLY A 306 7.65 7.56 -3.13
CA GLY A 306 7.05 7.38 -1.80
C GLY A 306 5.81 8.24 -1.60
N GLU A 307 5.82 9.47 -2.08
CA GLU A 307 4.68 10.38 -2.02
C GLU A 307 3.50 9.89 -2.88
N ALA A 308 3.77 9.39 -4.08
CA ALA A 308 2.71 8.78 -4.91
C ALA A 308 2.07 7.55 -4.23
N LEU A 309 2.88 6.71 -3.58
CA LEU A 309 2.38 5.57 -2.80
C LEU A 309 1.53 6.02 -1.62
N HIS A 310 1.95 7.09 -0.93
CA HIS A 310 1.20 7.67 0.18
C HIS A 310 -0.16 8.22 -0.27
N VAL A 311 -0.20 9.00 -1.35
CA VAL A 311 -1.45 9.55 -1.91
C VAL A 311 -2.40 8.44 -2.34
N TYR A 312 -1.87 7.39 -3.00
CA TYR A 312 -2.66 6.23 -3.41
C TYR A 312 -3.25 5.49 -2.21
N ALA A 313 -2.42 5.24 -1.18
CA ALA A 313 -2.87 4.60 0.05
C ALA A 313 -3.93 5.44 0.79
N CYS A 314 -3.76 6.77 0.85
CA CYS A 314 -4.76 7.66 1.44
C CYS A 314 -6.12 7.53 0.76
N ARG A 315 -6.14 7.40 -0.55
CA ARG A 315 -7.39 7.27 -1.33
C ARG A 315 -8.09 5.91 -1.11
N TRP A 316 -7.33 4.82 -1.09
CA TRP A 316 -7.91 3.48 -1.19
C TRP A 316 -7.88 2.66 0.10
N LEU A 317 -7.06 3.05 1.09
CA LEU A 317 -6.87 2.26 2.32
C LEU A 317 -7.25 3.01 3.60
N LEU A 318 -7.23 4.37 3.63
CA LEU A 318 -7.34 5.10 4.89
C LEU A 318 -8.78 5.48 5.29
N ASP A 319 -9.76 5.38 4.41
CA ASP A 319 -11.18 5.64 4.73
C ASP A 319 -11.83 4.59 5.66
N MET A 320 -11.01 3.69 6.22
CA MET A 320 -11.47 2.65 7.15
C MET A 320 -11.93 3.22 8.50
N THR A 321 -11.54 4.46 8.85
CA THR A 321 -11.84 5.08 10.15
C THR A 321 -13.24 5.70 10.25
N GLU A 322 -13.93 5.92 9.12
CA GLU A 322 -15.26 6.61 9.09
C GLU A 322 -16.44 5.67 8.78
N SER A 323 -16.22 4.37 8.72
CA SER A 323 -17.31 3.39 8.52
C SER A 323 -18.18 3.29 9.78
N GLN A 324 -18.96 4.31 10.07
CA GLN A 324 -20.16 4.17 10.87
C GLN A 324 -21.18 3.32 10.06
N PRO A 325 -21.84 2.32 10.68
CA PRO A 325 -22.70 1.36 9.99
C PRO A 325 -24.03 1.95 9.46
N ASN A 326 -24.17 3.28 9.33
CA ASN A 326 -25.45 3.95 9.06
C ASN A 326 -25.46 4.88 7.84
N LYS A 327 -24.62 4.63 6.81
CA LYS A 327 -24.85 5.27 5.51
C LYS A 327 -25.08 4.20 4.44
N SER A 328 -26.34 3.89 4.22
CA SER A 328 -26.86 3.24 3.02
C SER A 328 -26.64 4.14 1.80
N SER A 329 -25.44 4.14 1.24
CA SER A 329 -25.18 4.67 -0.08
C SER A 329 -25.04 3.47 -1.04
N SER A 330 -26.03 3.35 -1.88
CA SER A 330 -26.16 2.39 -2.97
C SER A 330 -25.14 2.69 -4.08
N SER A 331 -23.86 2.46 -3.84
CA SER A 331 -22.86 2.34 -4.89
C SER A 331 -22.12 1.03 -4.68
N GLN A 332 -22.47 0.03 -5.50
CA GLN A 332 -21.79 -1.26 -5.62
C GLN A 332 -20.40 -1.08 -6.22
N VAL A 333 -19.50 -0.40 -5.53
CA VAL A 333 -18.05 -0.57 -5.75
C VAL A 333 -17.65 -1.71 -4.84
N ASP A 334 -17.12 -2.78 -5.40
CA ASP A 334 -16.66 -3.99 -4.71
C ASP A 334 -15.57 -3.64 -3.70
N ASP A 335 -15.98 -3.21 -2.50
CA ASP A 335 -15.13 -2.80 -1.38
C ASP A 335 -14.64 -4.05 -0.60
N SER A 336 -14.34 -5.12 -1.35
CA SER A 336 -13.98 -6.40 -0.77
C SER A 336 -12.65 -6.29 -0.01
N PRO A 337 -12.53 -6.94 1.17
CA PRO A 337 -11.26 -7.00 1.93
C PRO A 337 -10.09 -7.49 1.07
N HIS A 338 -10.34 -8.40 0.13
CA HIS A 338 -9.35 -8.93 -0.80
C HIS A 338 -8.77 -7.87 -1.74
N ARG A 339 -9.60 -6.91 -2.21
CA ARG A 339 -9.12 -5.80 -3.04
C ARG A 339 -8.19 -4.89 -2.23
N LYS A 340 -8.57 -4.54 -1.00
CA LYS A 340 -7.73 -3.71 -0.10
C LYS A 340 -6.43 -4.43 0.24
N GLN A 341 -6.48 -5.74 0.50
CA GLN A 341 -5.29 -6.57 0.72
C GLN A 341 -4.34 -6.53 -0.48
N ARG A 342 -4.84 -6.75 -1.71
CA ARG A 342 -4.04 -6.68 -2.95
C ARG A 342 -3.42 -5.29 -3.15
N ILE A 343 -4.16 -4.22 -2.89
CA ILE A 343 -3.67 -2.85 -2.95
C ILE A 343 -2.49 -2.66 -1.99
N LEU A 344 -2.65 -3.07 -0.73
CA LEU A 344 -1.61 -2.92 0.28
C LEU A 344 -0.36 -3.72 -0.08
N GLU A 345 -0.50 -4.99 -0.50
CA GLU A 345 0.62 -5.84 -0.91
C GLU A 345 1.37 -5.25 -2.11
N THR A 346 0.64 -4.69 -3.08
CA THR A 346 1.24 -4.00 -4.24
C THR A 346 2.00 -2.75 -3.82
N ILE A 347 1.41 -1.91 -2.95
CA ILE A 347 2.09 -0.71 -2.43
C ILE A 347 3.40 -1.08 -1.75
N VAL A 348 3.37 -2.09 -0.87
CA VAL A 348 4.58 -2.55 -0.15
C VAL A 348 5.68 -3.00 -1.12
N GLY A 349 5.32 -3.76 -2.15
CA GLY A 349 6.26 -4.20 -3.19
C GLY A 349 6.85 -3.06 -4.04
N LEU A 350 6.18 -1.90 -4.08
CA LEU A 350 6.63 -0.72 -4.82
C LEU A 350 7.49 0.23 -4.00
N ILE A 351 7.55 0.11 -2.66
CA ILE A 351 8.37 0.98 -1.81
C ILE A 351 9.83 0.95 -2.30
N PRO A 352 10.45 2.11 -2.56
CA PRO A 352 11.88 2.14 -2.89
C PRO A 352 12.75 1.62 -1.73
N ALA A 353 13.86 0.97 -2.06
CA ALA A 353 14.78 0.42 -1.06
C ALA A 353 15.54 1.50 -0.26
N ASP A 354 15.56 2.72 -0.77
CA ASP A 354 16.27 3.85 -0.18
C ASP A 354 15.62 4.25 1.15
N LYS A 355 16.46 4.36 2.19
CA LYS A 355 16.01 4.82 3.50
C LYS A 355 15.46 6.26 3.39
N GLY A 356 14.29 6.51 3.99
CA GLY A 356 13.62 7.80 3.93
C GLY A 356 12.87 8.08 2.60
N SER A 357 12.70 7.08 1.74
CA SER A 357 11.82 7.19 0.57
C SER A 357 10.35 7.35 0.95
N VAL A 358 9.96 6.80 2.08
CA VAL A 358 8.64 6.92 2.70
C VAL A 358 8.79 7.27 4.18
N SER A 359 7.84 7.99 4.77
CA SER A 359 7.91 8.37 6.18
C SER A 359 7.65 7.19 7.11
N ILE A 360 8.26 7.20 8.29
CA ILE A 360 8.00 6.18 9.32
C ILE A 360 6.52 6.14 9.72
N LYS A 361 5.85 7.28 9.80
CA LYS A 361 4.41 7.37 10.06
C LYS A 361 3.59 6.58 9.05
N PHE A 362 3.91 6.72 7.77
CA PHE A 362 3.25 5.99 6.70
C PHE A 362 3.47 4.48 6.81
N LEU A 363 4.72 4.05 7.07
CA LEU A 363 5.06 2.64 7.24
C LEU A 363 4.31 1.99 8.42
N LEU A 364 4.27 2.67 9.57
CA LEU A 364 3.56 2.17 10.75
C LEU A 364 2.05 2.08 10.53
N ARG A 365 1.46 3.05 9.81
CA ARG A 365 0.05 3.00 9.41
C ARG A 365 -0.23 1.82 8.46
N LEU A 366 0.61 1.61 7.45
CA LEU A 366 0.48 0.44 6.57
C LEU A 366 0.60 -0.87 7.34
N LEU A 367 1.51 -0.96 8.32
CA LEU A 367 1.67 -2.15 9.15
C LEU A 367 0.44 -2.40 10.04
N SER A 368 -0.15 -1.35 10.59
CA SER A 368 -1.40 -1.42 11.35
C SER A 368 -2.56 -1.94 10.48
N ILE A 369 -2.74 -1.37 9.28
CA ILE A 369 -3.74 -1.82 8.31
C ILE A 369 -3.46 -3.26 7.85
N ALA A 370 -2.17 -3.64 7.66
CA ALA A 370 -1.77 -4.98 7.29
C ALA A 370 -2.16 -6.04 8.34
N ASN A 371 -2.08 -5.67 9.62
CA ASN A 371 -2.54 -6.55 10.71
C ASN A 371 -4.05 -6.72 10.68
N PHE A 372 -4.78 -5.65 10.47
CA PHE A 372 -6.23 -5.66 10.38
C PHE A 372 -6.75 -6.47 9.18
N LEU A 373 -6.19 -6.25 7.99
CA LEU A 373 -6.60 -6.94 6.76
C LEU A 373 -6.11 -8.39 6.66
N GLY A 374 -5.22 -8.83 7.54
CA GLY A 374 -4.69 -10.18 7.50
C GLY A 374 -3.84 -10.49 6.25
N VAL A 375 -3.07 -9.53 5.76
CA VAL A 375 -2.20 -9.71 4.57
C VAL A 375 -1.13 -10.79 4.78
N SER A 376 -0.44 -11.17 3.70
CA SER A 376 0.56 -12.23 3.72
C SER A 376 1.65 -11.99 4.78
N PRO A 377 2.15 -13.06 5.46
CA PRO A 377 3.24 -12.93 6.43
C PRO A 377 4.51 -12.31 5.83
N VAL A 378 4.77 -12.51 4.54
CA VAL A 378 5.91 -11.93 3.83
C VAL A 378 5.80 -10.41 3.76
N THR A 379 4.63 -9.90 3.39
CA THR A 379 4.35 -8.45 3.33
C THR A 379 4.47 -7.79 4.70
N LYS A 380 3.93 -8.44 5.76
CA LYS A 380 4.08 -7.96 7.13
C LYS A 380 5.53 -7.93 7.59
N ALA A 381 6.30 -8.98 7.29
CA ALA A 381 7.72 -9.06 7.64
C ALA A 381 8.53 -7.97 6.94
N GLU A 382 8.23 -7.66 5.68
CA GLU A 382 8.91 -6.60 4.93
C GLU A 382 8.56 -5.21 5.50
N LEU A 383 7.28 -4.92 5.76
CA LEU A 383 6.88 -3.68 6.42
C LEU A 383 7.55 -3.52 7.79
N LEU A 384 7.58 -4.59 8.58
CA LEU A 384 8.22 -4.60 9.89
C LEU A 384 9.73 -4.35 9.77
N ARG A 385 10.39 -4.94 8.77
CA ARG A 385 11.80 -4.75 8.48
C ARG A 385 12.11 -3.28 8.15
N ILE A 386 11.36 -2.69 7.20
CA ILE A 386 11.56 -1.30 6.76
C ILE A 386 11.25 -0.33 7.90
N SER A 387 10.13 -0.53 8.63
CA SER A 387 9.75 0.30 9.77
C SER A 387 10.81 0.30 10.86
N SER A 388 11.36 -0.89 11.19
CA SER A 388 12.39 -1.01 12.21
C SER A 388 13.71 -0.35 11.82
N LEU A 389 14.07 -0.29 10.53
CA LEU A 389 15.25 0.43 10.04
C LEU A 389 15.14 1.95 10.18
N GLN A 390 13.92 2.49 10.19
CA GLN A 390 13.62 3.91 10.26
C GLN A 390 13.09 4.36 11.63
N LEU A 391 13.00 3.48 12.63
CA LEU A 391 12.38 3.76 13.93
C LEU A 391 13.06 4.93 14.66
N GLU A 392 14.34 5.18 14.43
CA GLU A 392 15.06 6.32 14.98
C GLU A 392 14.52 7.68 14.50
N GLU A 393 13.82 7.71 13.37
CA GLU A 393 13.22 8.93 12.80
C GLU A 393 11.82 9.19 13.35
N ALA A 394 11.24 8.21 14.07
CA ALA A 394 9.89 8.30 14.60
C ALA A 394 9.79 9.37 15.70
N THR A 395 8.63 10.00 15.73
CA THR A 395 8.15 10.88 16.81
C THR A 395 7.14 10.15 17.67
N LEU A 396 6.77 10.74 18.80
CA LEU A 396 5.73 10.19 19.68
C LEU A 396 4.40 10.00 18.93
N ASP A 397 3.99 11.00 18.14
CA ASP A 397 2.72 10.97 17.38
C ASP A 397 2.68 9.85 16.34
N ASP A 398 3.83 9.40 15.85
CA ASP A 398 3.89 8.30 14.89
C ASP A 398 3.62 6.94 15.54
N LEU A 399 3.88 6.81 16.85
CA LEU A 399 3.64 5.58 17.62
C LEU A 399 2.21 5.50 18.18
N LEU A 400 1.47 6.61 18.23
CA LEU A 400 0.09 6.65 18.73
C LEU A 400 -0.89 6.11 17.68
N LEU A 401 -0.77 4.82 17.38
CA LEU A 401 -1.62 4.13 16.40
C LEU A 401 -2.90 3.63 17.06
N PRO A 402 -4.07 3.83 16.43
CA PRO A 402 -5.33 3.34 16.97
C PRO A 402 -5.39 1.81 16.94
N THR A 403 -6.07 1.22 17.92
CA THR A 403 -6.35 -0.22 17.95
C THR A 403 -7.51 -0.56 17.01
N TRP A 404 -7.34 -1.56 16.17
CA TRP A 404 -8.38 -2.08 15.26
C TRP A 404 -9.06 -3.34 15.77
N ALA A 405 -8.56 -3.94 16.85
CA ALA A 405 -9.11 -5.17 17.40
C ALA A 405 -10.45 -4.91 18.08
N PRO A 406 -11.56 -5.55 17.66
CA PRO A 406 -12.90 -5.28 18.20
C PRO A 406 -13.05 -5.63 19.69
N ASN A 407 -12.16 -6.46 20.21
CA ASN A 407 -12.17 -6.91 21.61
C ASN A 407 -11.13 -6.17 22.49
N ASP A 408 -10.29 -5.32 21.91
CA ASP A 408 -9.28 -4.57 22.66
C ASP A 408 -9.83 -3.18 22.95
N GLN A 409 -10.08 -2.89 24.22
CA GLN A 409 -10.62 -1.60 24.67
C GLN A 409 -9.52 -0.53 24.85
N THR A 410 -8.26 -0.88 24.54
CA THR A 410 -7.16 0.10 24.60
C THR A 410 -7.24 1.11 23.47
N SER A 411 -6.88 2.35 23.79
CA SER A 411 -6.89 3.46 22.80
C SER A 411 -5.82 3.30 21.73
N HIS A 412 -4.71 2.57 22.03
CA HIS A 412 -3.54 2.47 21.16
C HIS A 412 -3.05 1.02 21.03
N ASP A 413 -2.57 0.68 19.83
CA ASP A 413 -1.99 -0.64 19.52
C ASP A 413 -0.57 -0.77 20.09
N THR A 414 -0.49 -1.15 21.36
CA THR A 414 0.78 -1.35 22.09
C THR A 414 1.55 -2.59 21.62
N ASP A 415 0.86 -3.60 21.11
CA ASP A 415 1.48 -4.84 20.62
C ASP A 415 2.22 -4.60 19.30
N LEU A 416 1.67 -3.76 18.42
CA LEU A 416 2.33 -3.34 17.20
C LEU A 416 3.62 -2.59 17.52
N VAL A 417 3.56 -1.59 18.41
CA VAL A 417 4.73 -0.80 18.82
C VAL A 417 5.81 -1.71 19.41
N LYS A 418 5.42 -2.64 20.28
CA LYS A 418 6.34 -3.65 20.84
C LYS A 418 7.00 -4.48 19.74
N THR A 419 6.22 -4.98 18.78
CA THR A 419 6.73 -5.81 17.68
C THR A 419 7.78 -5.06 16.83
N VAL A 420 7.53 -3.78 16.53
CA VAL A 420 8.47 -2.93 15.78
C VAL A 420 9.74 -2.68 16.60
N LEU A 421 9.60 -2.40 17.90
CA LEU A 421 10.70 -2.20 18.82
C LEU A 421 11.56 -3.47 18.94
N GLU A 422 10.98 -4.63 19.09
CA GLU A 422 11.71 -5.92 19.12
C GLU A 422 12.48 -6.19 17.81
N SER A 423 11.87 -5.83 16.67
CA SER A 423 12.53 -5.94 15.36
C SER A 423 13.74 -5.01 15.26
N PHE A 424 13.58 -3.74 15.69
CA PHE A 424 14.68 -2.78 15.78
C PHE A 424 15.82 -3.32 16.68
N LEU A 425 15.50 -3.81 17.88
CA LEU A 425 16.47 -4.31 18.83
C LEU A 425 17.21 -5.56 18.33
N ARG A 426 16.55 -6.43 17.57
CA ARG A 426 17.22 -7.56 16.90
C ARG A 426 18.27 -7.09 15.92
N GLN A 427 18.00 -6.03 15.15
CA GLN A 427 18.95 -5.44 14.19
C GLN A 427 20.07 -4.71 14.94
N TRP A 428 19.74 -3.91 15.94
CA TRP A 428 20.68 -3.18 16.77
C TRP A 428 21.67 -4.14 17.46
N ARG A 429 21.19 -5.25 18.05
CA ARG A 429 22.05 -6.29 18.67
C ARG A 429 23.04 -6.93 17.67
N ARG A 430 22.62 -7.14 16.41
CA ARG A 430 23.51 -7.66 15.36
C ARG A 430 24.63 -6.67 15.02
N GLN A 431 24.31 -5.39 15.03
CA GLN A 431 25.29 -4.34 14.73
C GLN A 431 26.27 -4.12 15.88
N THR A 432 25.82 -4.19 17.13
CA THR A 432 26.67 -4.07 18.32
C THR A 432 27.64 -5.26 18.48
N SER A 433 27.26 -6.46 18.04
CA SER A 433 28.18 -7.61 18.04
C SER A 433 29.35 -7.46 17.07
N ALA A 434 29.27 -6.55 16.09
CA ALA A 434 30.32 -6.26 15.11
C ALA A 434 31.30 -5.16 15.56
N GLY A 435 31.05 -4.49 16.67
CA GLY A 435 31.87 -3.42 17.24
C GLY A 435 31.05 -2.34 17.95
N GLU A 436 31.51 -1.89 19.13
CA GLU A 436 30.86 -0.81 19.87
C GLU A 436 31.07 0.52 19.15
N SER A 437 30.06 1.00 18.46
CA SER A 437 30.06 2.34 17.87
C SER A 437 29.28 3.30 18.79
N GLN A 438 29.86 4.47 19.07
CA GLN A 438 29.18 5.53 19.82
C GLN A 438 27.87 5.98 19.16
N SER A 439 27.74 5.81 17.84
CA SER A 439 26.51 6.05 17.11
C SER A 439 25.39 5.10 17.53
N LEU A 440 25.69 3.81 17.75
CA LEU A 440 24.73 2.81 18.22
C LEU A 440 24.23 3.08 19.65
N LEU A 441 25.08 3.63 20.50
CA LEU A 441 24.67 4.06 21.85
C LEU A 441 23.73 5.26 21.79
N ARG A 442 24.00 6.24 20.93
CA ARG A 442 23.09 7.39 20.73
C ARG A 442 21.74 6.94 20.17
N SER A 443 21.75 5.99 19.21
CA SER A 443 20.56 5.39 18.63
C SER A 443 19.69 4.75 19.71
N ILE A 444 20.23 3.85 20.52
CA ILE A 444 19.46 3.17 21.57
C ILE A 444 18.96 4.12 22.66
N HIS A 445 19.74 5.15 23.03
CA HIS A 445 19.30 6.19 23.97
C HIS A 445 18.13 7.02 23.40
N LYS A 446 18.16 7.35 22.08
CA LYS A 446 17.07 8.06 21.42
C LYS A 446 15.78 7.22 21.45
N ILE A 447 15.89 5.93 21.15
CA ILE A 447 14.76 5.00 21.23
C ILE A 447 14.27 4.86 22.68
N GLY A 448 15.17 4.80 23.66
CA GLY A 448 14.79 4.76 25.08
C GLY A 448 13.91 5.94 25.48
N LYS A 449 14.30 7.17 25.13
CA LYS A 449 13.51 8.39 25.38
C LYS A 449 12.17 8.37 24.64
N LEU A 450 12.14 7.94 23.38
CA LEU A 450 10.92 7.82 22.59
C LEU A 450 9.92 6.86 23.25
N VAL A 451 10.39 5.69 23.66
CA VAL A 451 9.56 4.68 24.32
C VAL A 451 9.08 5.16 25.69
N ASP A 452 9.90 5.82 26.49
CA ASP A 452 9.48 6.37 27.78
C ASP A 452 8.44 7.47 27.62
N SER A 453 8.54 8.31 26.56
CA SER A 453 7.50 9.28 26.20
C SER A 453 6.21 8.59 25.78
N TYR A 454 6.30 7.50 25.01
CA TYR A 454 5.14 6.68 24.62
C TYR A 454 4.49 6.02 25.84
N LEU A 455 5.29 5.41 26.74
CA LEU A 455 4.80 4.82 27.98
C LEU A 455 4.04 5.83 28.84
N LEU A 456 4.50 7.09 28.90
CA LEU A 456 3.83 8.14 29.66
C LEU A 456 2.43 8.49 29.10
N VAL A 457 2.25 8.38 27.79
CA VAL A 457 0.93 8.62 27.16
C VAL A 457 0.00 7.43 27.38
N VAL A 458 0.46 6.21 27.06
CA VAL A 458 -0.37 5.01 27.18
C VAL A 458 -0.69 4.64 28.64
N ALA A 459 0.15 5.07 29.58
CA ALA A 459 -0.10 4.89 31.04
C ALA A 459 -1.37 5.59 31.52
N LYS A 460 -1.91 6.56 30.77
CA LYS A 460 -3.15 7.27 31.08
C LYS A 460 -4.41 6.48 30.69
N ASP A 461 -4.26 5.45 29.88
CA ASP A 461 -5.36 4.61 29.45
C ASP A 461 -5.70 3.59 30.54
N ALA A 462 -6.80 3.79 31.25
CA ALA A 462 -7.26 2.91 32.32
C ALA A 462 -7.58 1.47 31.85
N ASN A 463 -7.76 1.26 30.55
CA ASN A 463 -8.02 -0.07 29.98
C ASN A 463 -6.72 -0.81 29.62
N LEU A 464 -5.54 -0.18 29.76
CA LEU A 464 -4.29 -0.82 29.38
C LEU A 464 -3.90 -1.93 30.38
N PRO A 465 -3.91 -3.23 29.98
CA PRO A 465 -3.59 -4.33 30.88
C PRO A 465 -2.14 -4.27 31.39
N PHE A 466 -1.95 -4.68 32.66
CA PHE A 466 -0.64 -4.69 33.32
C PHE A 466 0.44 -5.40 32.50
N HIS A 467 0.15 -6.58 31.98
CA HIS A 467 1.13 -7.38 31.23
C HIS A 467 1.59 -6.70 29.93
N LYS A 468 0.74 -5.90 29.27
CA LYS A 468 1.12 -5.13 28.08
C LYS A 468 2.05 -3.97 28.44
N PHE A 469 1.71 -3.22 29.50
CA PHE A 469 2.55 -2.12 29.97
C PHE A 469 3.92 -2.61 30.48
N GLU A 470 3.94 -3.68 31.29
CA GLU A 470 5.15 -4.32 31.78
C GLU A 470 6.05 -4.79 30.64
N SER A 471 5.48 -5.50 29.65
CA SER A 471 6.24 -6.07 28.55
C SER A 471 6.91 -5.00 27.67
N LEU A 472 6.29 -3.81 27.53
CA LEU A 472 6.90 -2.67 26.84
C LEU A 472 8.13 -2.14 27.57
N ILE A 473 8.05 -2.05 28.92
CA ILE A 473 9.18 -1.58 29.74
C ILE A 473 10.36 -2.57 29.64
N GLU A 474 10.05 -3.88 29.72
CA GLU A 474 11.04 -4.95 29.69
C GLU A 474 11.74 -5.10 28.34
N THR A 475 11.10 -4.73 27.26
CA THR A 475 11.66 -4.89 25.91
C THR A 475 13.01 -4.18 25.74
N LEU A 476 13.19 -3.02 26.36
CA LEU A 476 14.41 -2.24 26.24
C LEU A 476 15.56 -2.79 27.09
N PRO A 477 16.78 -2.86 26.54
CA PRO A 477 17.96 -3.24 27.30
C PRO A 477 18.35 -2.17 28.33
N GLY A 478 19.00 -2.56 29.41
CA GLY A 478 19.36 -1.67 30.54
C GLY A 478 20.23 -0.47 30.19
N ASN A 479 20.98 -0.53 29.09
CA ASN A 479 21.79 0.59 28.57
C ASN A 479 21.00 1.56 27.69
N ALA A 480 19.73 1.25 27.33
CA ALA A 480 18.88 2.17 26.56
C ALA A 480 18.45 3.39 27.37
N ARG A 481 18.44 3.28 28.69
CA ARG A 481 18.02 4.31 29.63
C ARG A 481 19.20 4.74 30.51
N PRO A 482 19.91 5.82 30.16
CA PRO A 482 20.93 6.39 31.06
C PRO A 482 20.31 7.02 32.31
N GLU A 483 19.10 7.56 32.20
CA GLU A 483 18.29 8.11 33.27
C GLU A 483 16.94 7.46 33.33
N HIS A 484 16.36 7.27 34.53
CA HIS A 484 15.05 6.65 34.74
C HIS A 484 13.95 7.65 35.13
N ASN A 485 14.19 8.94 34.96
CA ASN A 485 13.23 9.99 35.36
C ASN A 485 11.90 9.89 34.61
N ASP A 486 11.94 9.70 33.28
CA ASP A 486 10.75 9.61 32.46
C ASP A 486 10.05 8.26 32.65
N LEU A 487 10.80 7.16 32.80
CA LEU A 487 10.26 5.87 33.19
C LEU A 487 9.52 5.94 34.55
N TYR A 488 10.10 6.65 35.53
CA TYR A 488 9.45 6.88 36.82
C TYR A 488 8.11 7.60 36.66
N LYS A 489 8.08 8.67 35.86
CA LYS A 489 6.85 9.42 35.57
C LYS A 489 5.78 8.52 34.93
N ALA A 490 6.16 7.69 33.96
CA ALA A 490 5.27 6.75 33.30
C ALA A 490 4.70 5.72 34.29
N ILE A 491 5.55 5.10 35.10
CA ILE A 491 5.11 4.13 36.14
C ILE A 491 4.20 4.81 37.16
N ASN A 492 4.57 6.00 37.62
CA ASN A 492 3.74 6.74 38.59
C ASN A 492 2.36 7.10 38.00
N THR A 493 2.30 7.49 36.73
CA THR A 493 1.03 7.74 36.03
C THR A 493 0.21 6.46 35.92
N TYR A 494 0.84 5.34 35.54
CA TYR A 494 0.16 4.05 35.46
C TYR A 494 -0.42 3.60 36.81
N LEU A 495 0.34 3.77 37.90
CA LEU A 495 -0.12 3.44 39.26
C LEU A 495 -1.30 4.33 39.73
N LYS A 496 -1.39 5.58 39.24
CA LYS A 496 -2.50 6.48 39.53
C LYS A 496 -3.78 6.10 38.81
N GLU A 497 -3.66 5.78 37.52
CA GLU A 497 -4.80 5.43 36.69
C GLU A 497 -5.32 4.01 36.91
N HIS A 498 -4.51 3.14 37.57
CA HIS A 498 -4.85 1.74 37.87
C HIS A 498 -4.79 1.47 39.38
N PRO A 499 -5.72 2.03 40.18
CA PRO A 499 -5.68 1.88 41.65
C PRO A 499 -5.87 0.43 42.12
N ASP A 500 -6.60 -0.39 41.36
CA ASP A 500 -6.95 -1.77 41.68
C ASP A 500 -5.81 -2.79 41.45
N LEU A 501 -4.61 -2.32 41.02
CA LEU A 501 -3.46 -3.18 40.85
C LEU A 501 -3.09 -3.93 42.12
N SER A 502 -2.79 -5.23 41.98
CA SER A 502 -2.36 -6.06 43.09
C SER A 502 -1.03 -5.57 43.70
N LYS A 503 -0.81 -5.86 44.97
CA LYS A 503 0.47 -5.55 45.64
C LYS A 503 1.67 -6.25 44.96
N THR A 504 1.44 -7.37 44.30
CA THR A 504 2.46 -8.12 43.53
C THR A 504 2.81 -7.35 42.26
N ASP A 505 1.83 -6.88 41.50
CA ASP A 505 2.04 -6.14 40.23
C ASP A 505 2.72 -4.79 40.49
N LYS A 506 2.28 -4.07 41.57
CA LYS A 506 2.95 -2.82 42.00
C LYS A 506 4.44 -3.07 42.36
N LYS A 507 4.77 -4.20 42.99
CA LYS A 507 6.18 -4.56 43.27
C LYS A 507 6.92 -4.91 41.98
N GLN A 508 6.28 -5.60 41.06
CA GLN A 508 6.88 -6.11 39.84
C GLN A 508 7.24 -4.94 38.91
N ILE A 509 6.34 -3.97 38.66
CA ILE A 509 6.60 -2.83 37.82
C ILE A 509 7.70 -1.91 38.41
N CYS A 510 7.74 -1.73 39.74
CA CYS A 510 8.76 -0.92 40.38
C CYS A 510 10.17 -1.54 40.35
N ARG A 511 10.31 -2.85 40.03
CA ARG A 511 11.63 -3.52 39.89
C ARG A 511 12.42 -3.00 38.68
N PHE A 512 11.77 -2.40 37.68
CA PHE A 512 12.43 -1.80 36.52
C PHE A 512 13.08 -0.46 36.85
N LEU A 513 12.76 0.17 38.01
CA LEU A 513 13.35 1.43 38.44
C LEU A 513 14.71 1.19 39.09
N ASP A 514 15.75 1.74 38.50
CA ASP A 514 17.07 1.86 39.11
C ASP A 514 17.15 3.21 39.85
N CYS A 515 17.17 3.15 41.18
CA CYS A 515 17.21 4.34 42.03
C CYS A 515 18.48 5.20 41.82
N GLN A 516 19.57 4.60 41.32
CA GLN A 516 20.81 5.30 41.01
C GLN A 516 20.66 6.22 39.81
N LYS A 517 19.80 5.86 38.87
CA LYS A 517 19.54 6.62 37.62
C LYS A 517 18.44 7.68 37.77
N LEU A 518 17.90 7.89 38.97
CA LEU A 518 16.92 8.94 39.27
C LEU A 518 17.61 10.26 39.63
N SER A 519 17.06 11.37 39.17
CA SER A 519 17.54 12.71 39.59
C SER A 519 17.19 12.99 41.07
N PRO A 520 17.87 13.90 41.74
CA PRO A 520 17.57 14.28 43.14
C PRO A 520 16.12 14.69 43.36
N GLU A 521 15.55 15.46 42.42
CA GLU A 521 14.15 15.95 42.47
C GLU A 521 13.18 14.79 42.40
N VAL A 522 13.43 13.85 41.46
CA VAL A 522 12.57 12.67 41.28
C VAL A 522 12.68 11.73 42.47
N ARG A 523 13.87 11.58 43.08
CA ARG A 523 14.04 10.80 44.32
C ARG A 523 13.26 11.42 45.47
N ALA A 524 13.38 12.74 45.68
CA ALA A 524 12.62 13.44 46.73
C ALA A 524 11.09 13.29 46.56
N HIS A 525 10.61 13.27 45.32
CA HIS A 525 9.22 12.98 45.04
C HIS A 525 8.88 11.50 45.33
N ALA A 526 9.72 10.55 44.93
CA ALA A 526 9.53 9.12 45.13
C ALA A 526 9.43 8.73 46.60
N VAL A 527 10.21 9.37 47.47
CA VAL A 527 10.16 9.14 48.94
C VAL A 527 8.79 9.51 49.54
N LYS A 528 8.15 10.54 48.99
CA LYS A 528 6.82 11.04 49.45
C LYS A 528 5.64 10.38 48.74
N ASN A 529 5.90 9.46 47.81
CA ASN A 529 4.88 8.87 46.95
C ASN A 529 4.31 7.60 47.58
N GLU A 530 3.09 7.71 48.10
CA GLU A 530 2.36 6.60 48.75
C GLU A 530 1.96 5.47 47.80
N LEU A 531 1.96 5.70 46.48
CA LEU A 531 1.63 4.68 45.49
C LEU A 531 2.74 3.64 45.33
N LEU A 532 3.98 4.02 45.70
CA LEU A 532 5.12 3.15 45.56
C LEU A 532 5.18 2.07 46.67
N PRO A 533 5.60 0.84 46.36
CA PRO A 533 5.88 -0.17 47.37
C PRO A 533 6.96 0.28 48.38
N LEU A 534 6.77 0.02 49.66
CA LEU A 534 7.70 0.43 50.70
C LEU A 534 9.15 0.04 50.40
N ARG A 535 9.38 -1.13 49.82
CA ARG A 535 10.70 -1.59 49.41
C ARG A 535 11.41 -0.59 48.45
N THR A 536 10.68 -0.07 47.47
CA THR A 536 11.22 0.89 46.51
C THR A 536 11.55 2.21 47.18
N VAL A 537 10.67 2.69 48.08
CA VAL A 537 10.91 3.93 48.87
C VAL A 537 12.17 3.77 49.73
N VAL A 538 12.31 2.62 50.42
CA VAL A 538 13.51 2.33 51.24
C VAL A 538 14.80 2.30 50.36
N GLN A 539 14.76 1.71 49.17
CA GLN A 539 15.89 1.70 48.27
C GLN A 539 16.31 3.13 47.84
N VAL A 540 15.37 4.00 47.58
CA VAL A 540 15.63 5.40 47.24
C VAL A 540 16.29 6.13 48.44
N LEU A 541 15.76 5.92 49.66
CA LEU A 541 16.29 6.52 50.89
C LEU A 541 17.71 6.06 51.17
N PHE A 542 18.02 4.76 51.07
CA PHE A 542 19.38 4.27 51.23
C PHE A 542 20.37 4.92 50.30
N TYR A 543 20.00 5.05 49.04
CA TYR A 543 20.89 5.68 48.03
C TYR A 543 21.14 7.18 48.34
N GLU A 544 20.12 7.88 48.84
CA GLU A 544 20.30 9.30 49.25
C GLU A 544 21.22 9.43 50.45
N GLN A 545 21.15 8.50 51.42
CA GLN A 545 22.06 8.51 52.58
C GLN A 545 23.51 8.19 52.20
N GLU A 546 23.76 7.23 51.30
CA GLU A 546 25.09 6.92 50.81
C GLU A 546 25.73 8.14 50.14
N LYS A 547 25.00 8.89 49.30
CA LYS A 547 25.53 10.12 48.68
C LYS A 547 25.81 11.23 49.66
N LYS A 548 24.98 11.42 50.68
CA LYS A 548 25.24 12.40 51.76
C LYS A 548 26.48 12.01 52.61
N GLY A 549 26.71 10.73 52.82
CA GLY A 549 27.88 10.18 53.52
C GLY A 549 29.19 10.41 52.77
N HIS A 550 29.22 10.28 51.43
CA HIS A 550 30.41 10.50 50.61
C HIS A 550 30.72 11.99 50.38
N THR A 551 29.75 12.91 50.55
CA THR A 551 30.00 14.37 50.44
C THR A 551 30.56 14.98 51.74
N THR A 552 30.45 14.31 52.89
CA THR A 552 30.94 14.78 54.19
C THR A 552 32.40 14.47 54.46
N THR A 553 33.04 13.58 53.70
CA THR A 553 34.47 13.24 53.88
C THR A 553 35.45 14.20 53.23
N ASN A 554 35.00 15.18 52.43
CA ASN A 554 35.87 16.15 51.73
C ASN A 554 35.74 17.59 52.19
N LYS A 555 35.21 17.90 53.36
CA LYS A 555 35.22 19.25 53.95
C LYS A 555 35.60 19.18 55.42
N THR A 556 36.90 19.11 55.68
CA THR A 556 37.50 19.56 56.94
C THR A 556 37.63 21.06 56.91
N HIS A 557 37.11 21.70 58.02
CA HIS A 557 37.14 23.14 58.40
C HIS A 557 35.88 23.96 58.01
N ALA A 558 34.92 24.02 58.95
CA ALA A 558 34.41 25.24 59.59
C ALA A 558 33.14 24.97 60.42
N SER A 559 33.23 25.24 61.70
CA SER A 559 32.28 25.78 62.69
C SER A 559 30.94 25.10 63.02
N PRO A 560 30.54 25.12 64.31
CA PRO A 560 29.50 24.23 64.87
C PRO A 560 28.16 24.98 64.97
N GLU A 561 27.22 24.66 64.08
CA GLU A 561 25.81 24.95 64.25
C GLU A 561 25.01 23.97 63.42
N GLN A 562 24.82 22.72 63.94
CA GLN A 562 23.81 21.77 63.41
C GLN A 562 23.63 20.62 64.42
N HIS A 563 23.05 20.89 65.58
CA HIS A 563 22.64 19.84 66.52
C HIS A 563 21.17 19.36 66.36
N ALA A 564 20.36 20.01 65.56
CA ALA A 564 18.93 19.64 65.38
C ALA A 564 18.73 18.50 64.35
N ASP A 565 19.52 18.46 63.26
CA ASP A 565 19.31 17.47 62.17
C ASP A 565 19.84 16.06 62.46
N ARG A 566 20.65 15.91 63.53
CA ARG A 566 21.19 14.59 63.94
C ARG A 566 20.23 13.75 64.76
N GLN A 567 19.23 14.38 65.39
CA GLN A 567 18.26 13.70 66.26
C GLN A 567 17.14 13.05 65.41
N GLU A 568 16.62 13.72 64.40
CA GLU A 568 15.60 13.12 63.50
C GLU A 568 16.15 11.94 62.68
N THR A 569 17.43 11.93 62.27
CA THR A 569 18.03 10.81 61.53
C THR A 569 18.35 9.63 62.39
N SER A 570 18.56 9.82 63.74
CA SER A 570 18.73 8.71 64.69
C SER A 570 17.40 8.05 65.00
N ASP A 571 16.32 8.80 65.11
CA ASP A 571 15.00 8.29 65.40
C ASP A 571 14.42 7.46 64.24
N ILE A 572 14.64 7.86 62.99
CA ILE A 572 14.28 7.09 61.80
C ILE A 572 15.10 5.79 61.71
N ARG A 573 16.38 5.81 62.07
CA ARG A 573 17.24 4.60 62.11
C ARG A 573 16.81 3.62 63.18
N ASP A 574 16.41 4.09 64.35
CA ASP A 574 15.90 3.27 65.45
C ASP A 574 14.50 2.70 65.15
N GLU A 575 13.61 3.46 64.48
CA GLU A 575 12.35 2.95 63.98
C GLU A 575 12.54 1.87 62.91
N LEU A 576 13.49 2.05 61.98
CA LEU A 576 13.82 1.07 60.97
C LEU A 576 14.42 -0.22 61.54
N ASN A 577 15.22 -0.11 62.63
CA ASN A 577 15.73 -1.27 63.39
C ASN A 577 14.61 -1.96 64.20
N LYS A 578 13.65 -1.24 64.73
CA LYS A 578 12.45 -1.78 65.34
C LYS A 578 11.58 -2.56 64.36
N LEU A 579 11.40 -2.06 63.15
CA LEU A 579 10.69 -2.73 62.04
C LEU A 579 11.41 -3.99 61.58
N LYS A 580 12.76 -4.02 61.57
CA LYS A 580 13.54 -5.23 61.29
C LYS A 580 13.40 -6.30 62.38
N LEU A 581 13.32 -5.93 63.64
CA LEU A 581 13.10 -6.83 64.77
C LEU A 581 11.66 -7.39 64.75
N SER A 582 10.64 -6.58 64.45
CA SER A 582 9.24 -7.03 64.33
C SER A 582 8.99 -7.96 63.14
N ALA A 583 9.75 -7.85 62.05
CA ALA A 583 9.69 -8.78 60.91
C ALA A 583 10.39 -10.13 61.17
N GLY A 584 11.29 -10.19 62.18
CA GLY A 584 11.97 -11.44 62.62
C GLY A 584 11.15 -12.31 63.59
N GLU A 585 10.17 -11.73 64.29
CA GLU A 585 9.42 -12.44 65.33
C GLU A 585 8.14 -13.15 64.87
N GLN A 586 7.69 -12.97 63.66
CA GLN A 586 6.50 -13.69 63.15
C GLN A 586 6.76 -15.03 62.47
N SER A 587 8.01 -15.57 62.56
CA SER A 587 8.37 -16.87 61.97
C SER A 587 8.77 -17.97 62.97
N SER A 588 8.45 -17.84 64.24
CA SER A 588 8.75 -18.90 65.20
C SER A 588 7.66 -19.13 66.24
N LYS A 589 6.61 -19.87 65.94
CA LYS A 589 5.80 -20.64 66.91
C LYS A 589 5.33 -21.94 66.25
N GLY A 590 5.98 -23.05 66.70
CA GLY A 590 5.53 -24.40 66.39
C GLY A 590 6.54 -25.46 66.81
N LYS A 591 6.65 -25.68 68.13
CA LYS A 591 6.97 -26.98 68.92
C LYS A 591 7.94 -27.98 68.20
N GLY A 592 8.94 -28.49 68.81
CA GLY A 592 9.27 -28.83 70.16
C GLY A 592 10.25 -30.00 70.19
N ASN A 593 11.23 -29.96 71.14
CA ASN A 593 11.95 -31.02 71.79
C ASN A 593 12.88 -32.02 71.08
N ARG A 594 14.06 -31.91 71.41
CA ARG A 594 15.05 -32.81 72.05
C ARG A 594 16.39 -33.05 71.36
N SER A 595 17.38 -32.54 72.03
CA SER A 595 18.67 -33.18 72.49
C SER A 595 19.77 -33.49 71.47
N SER A 596 20.93 -32.89 71.87
CA SER A 596 22.32 -33.42 71.84
C SER A 596 23.17 -33.16 70.60
N GLU A 597 24.17 -32.33 70.87
CA GLU A 597 25.44 -32.09 70.18
C GLU A 597 26.26 -33.41 69.97
N PRO A 598 27.48 -33.37 69.36
CA PRO A 598 28.11 -32.45 68.44
C PRO A 598 28.83 -33.18 67.26
N GLY A 599 29.33 -32.42 66.31
CA GLY A 599 30.49 -32.89 65.56
C GLY A 599 30.55 -32.73 64.08
N THR A 600 31.48 -31.88 63.67
CA THR A 600 32.34 -31.96 62.49
C THR A 600 31.78 -31.76 61.07
N SER A 601 32.15 -30.61 60.54
CA SER A 601 32.79 -30.37 59.23
C SER A 601 32.39 -31.22 58.02
N GLY A 602 32.03 -30.48 56.99
CA GLY A 602 32.33 -30.86 55.60
C GLY A 602 31.16 -31.51 54.85
N VAL A 603 30.83 -30.88 53.81
CA VAL A 603 30.04 -31.34 52.65
C VAL A 603 28.83 -30.46 52.33
N HIS A 604 29.07 -29.33 51.71
CA HIS A 604 28.07 -28.62 50.93
C HIS A 604 28.67 -28.23 49.55
N ARG A 605 28.84 -29.25 48.70
CA ARG A 605 29.26 -29.01 47.34
C ARG A 605 28.76 -30.03 46.30
N ASN A 606 27.77 -30.84 46.58
CA ASN A 606 27.35 -31.90 45.65
C ASN A 606 25.85 -32.00 45.35
N LEU A 607 25.03 -30.99 45.65
CA LEU A 607 23.58 -31.07 45.38
C LEU A 607 23.07 -30.24 44.20
N ARG A 608 23.94 -29.52 43.48
CA ARG A 608 23.53 -28.77 42.26
C ARG A 608 23.88 -29.43 40.92
N LYS A 609 24.45 -30.66 40.95
CA LYS A 609 24.78 -31.40 39.72
C LYS A 609 23.84 -32.57 39.40
N SER A 610 22.89 -32.88 40.26
CA SER A 610 21.92 -33.98 40.04
C SER A 610 20.66 -33.55 39.30
N ASP A 611 20.25 -32.30 39.42
CA ASP A 611 19.01 -31.84 38.83
C ASP A 611 19.17 -31.55 37.34
N ASP A 612 20.34 -31.05 36.90
CA ASP A 612 20.65 -30.83 35.46
C ASP A 612 20.75 -32.12 34.64
N LYS A 613 21.13 -33.25 35.29
CA LYS A 613 21.17 -34.55 34.61
C LYS A 613 19.81 -35.22 34.49
N GLN A 614 18.86 -34.86 35.34
CA GLN A 614 17.49 -35.37 35.25
C GLN A 614 16.67 -34.64 34.22
N GLN A 615 16.91 -33.34 34.05
CA GLN A 615 16.30 -32.51 33.01
C GLN A 615 16.81 -32.91 31.62
N GLN A 616 18.12 -33.12 31.44
CA GLN A 616 18.69 -33.56 30.15
C GLN A 616 18.23 -34.98 29.75
N ARG A 617 17.93 -35.86 30.72
CA ARG A 617 17.37 -37.20 30.45
C ARG A 617 15.88 -37.16 30.08
N GLN A 618 15.14 -36.15 30.54
CA GLN A 618 13.74 -35.95 30.11
C GLN A 618 13.65 -35.36 28.72
N ASP A 619 14.52 -34.41 28.35
CA ASP A 619 14.56 -33.81 27.02
C ASP A 619 15.02 -34.81 25.96
N GLN A 620 15.99 -35.71 26.28
CA GLN A 620 16.38 -36.79 25.37
C GLN A 620 15.28 -37.84 25.18
N LYS A 621 14.48 -38.14 26.21
CA LYS A 621 13.34 -39.06 26.10
C LYS A 621 12.18 -38.47 25.30
N LEU A 622 12.04 -37.16 25.26
CA LEU A 622 11.03 -36.47 24.43
C LEU A 622 11.46 -36.39 22.96
N GLN A 623 12.76 -36.21 22.70
CA GLN A 623 13.28 -36.24 21.34
C GLN A 623 13.24 -37.64 20.70
N ASP A 624 13.56 -38.68 21.48
CA ASP A 624 13.45 -40.06 21.00
C ASP A 624 12.01 -40.53 20.77
N LYS A 625 11.02 -40.00 21.52
CA LYS A 625 9.61 -40.28 21.25
C LYS A 625 9.10 -39.59 20.01
N SER A 626 9.58 -38.40 19.68
CA SER A 626 9.22 -37.67 18.47
C SER A 626 9.80 -38.31 17.20
N SER A 627 11.03 -38.80 17.26
CA SER A 627 11.67 -39.51 16.14
C SER A 627 11.11 -40.92 15.90
N HIS A 628 10.57 -41.58 16.93
CA HIS A 628 9.88 -42.88 16.78
C HIS A 628 8.45 -42.75 16.25
N GLN A 629 7.75 -41.66 16.49
CA GLN A 629 6.43 -41.44 15.92
C GLN A 629 6.49 -41.09 14.43
N THR A 630 7.48 -40.35 13.97
CA THR A 630 7.70 -40.06 12.55
C THR A 630 8.11 -41.31 11.75
N ARG A 631 8.89 -42.23 12.33
CA ARG A 631 9.27 -43.48 11.65
C ARG A 631 8.18 -44.56 11.63
N ASN A 632 7.22 -44.54 12.56
CA ASN A 632 6.08 -45.47 12.54
C ASN A 632 4.89 -44.96 11.69
N GLY A 633 4.87 -43.67 11.32
CA GLY A 633 3.89 -43.12 10.38
C GLY A 633 4.14 -43.52 8.92
N GLU A 634 5.40 -43.70 8.54
CA GLU A 634 5.75 -44.06 7.16
C GLU A 634 5.66 -45.56 6.82
N ARG A 635 5.53 -46.46 7.82
CA ARG A 635 5.42 -47.91 7.57
C ARG A 635 3.99 -48.49 7.61
N LYS A 636 2.97 -47.69 7.89
CA LYS A 636 1.55 -48.14 7.90
C LYS A 636 0.71 -47.59 6.74
N GLY A 637 1.26 -46.86 5.82
CA GLY A 637 0.57 -46.26 4.67
C GLY A 637 0.55 -47.10 3.40
N ASN A 638 1.13 -48.31 3.37
CA ASN A 638 1.27 -49.08 2.12
C ASN A 638 0.58 -50.44 2.18
N GLN A 639 -0.67 -50.50 2.54
CA GLN A 639 -1.58 -51.63 2.21
C GLN A 639 -3.04 -51.24 2.54
N ARG A 640 -3.74 -50.64 1.57
CA ARG A 640 -5.14 -50.95 1.20
C ARG A 640 -5.61 -50.08 0.05
N ARG A 641 -5.69 -50.78 -1.08
CA ARG A 641 -6.69 -50.66 -2.18
C ARG A 641 -6.97 -49.28 -2.74
N GLY A 642 -6.54 -49.15 -3.96
CA GLY A 642 -7.01 -48.23 -4.96
C GLY A 642 -8.54 -48.21 -5.08
N HIS A 643 -9.03 -47.03 -5.11
CA HIS A 643 -10.15 -46.66 -5.95
C HIS A 643 -9.73 -45.41 -6.71
N CYS A 644 -9.55 -45.67 -8.01
CA CYS A 644 -9.57 -44.63 -9.03
C CYS A 644 -10.76 -43.70 -8.82
N TRP A 645 -10.51 -42.43 -8.64
CA TRP A 645 -11.42 -41.38 -9.09
C TRP A 645 -10.57 -40.38 -9.84
N ASP A 646 -10.62 -40.53 -11.05
CA ASP A 646 -10.71 -39.68 -12.23
C ASP A 646 -9.98 -38.35 -12.21
N SER A 647 -8.78 -38.41 -12.75
CA SER A 647 -8.02 -37.26 -13.28
C SER A 647 -8.49 -36.82 -14.69
N SER A 648 -9.73 -37.14 -15.11
CA SER A 648 -10.25 -36.82 -16.44
C SER A 648 -10.86 -35.42 -16.56
N GLU A 649 -11.36 -34.81 -15.50
CA GLU A 649 -11.92 -33.45 -15.56
C GLU A 649 -10.88 -32.34 -15.71
N SER A 650 -9.70 -32.45 -15.09
CA SER A 650 -8.65 -31.43 -15.24
C SER A 650 -7.98 -31.44 -16.62
N SER A 651 -8.09 -32.56 -17.34
CA SER A 651 -7.54 -32.68 -18.70
C SER A 651 -8.50 -32.17 -19.77
N GLN A 652 -9.80 -32.24 -19.54
CA GLN A 652 -10.80 -31.65 -20.44
C GLN A 652 -10.88 -30.13 -20.34
N GLU A 653 -10.79 -29.55 -19.16
CA GLU A 653 -10.73 -28.10 -19.00
C GLU A 653 -9.47 -27.51 -19.63
N ARG A 654 -8.31 -28.11 -19.45
CA ARG A 654 -7.06 -27.65 -20.09
C ARG A 654 -7.06 -27.85 -21.60
N SER A 655 -7.80 -28.82 -22.11
CA SER A 655 -7.97 -29.03 -23.56
C SER A 655 -8.95 -28.04 -24.17
N SER A 656 -10.03 -27.69 -23.46
CA SER A 656 -10.98 -26.65 -23.86
C SER A 656 -10.35 -25.26 -23.86
N GLU A 657 -9.59 -24.92 -22.83
CA GLU A 657 -8.85 -23.64 -22.79
C GLU A 657 -7.80 -23.51 -23.89
N LYS A 658 -7.10 -24.61 -24.23
CA LYS A 658 -6.14 -24.60 -25.33
C LYS A 658 -6.81 -24.52 -26.70
N SER A 659 -7.98 -25.09 -26.87
CA SER A 659 -8.79 -24.97 -28.10
C SER A 659 -9.31 -23.55 -28.27
N ILE A 660 -9.91 -22.97 -27.23
CA ILE A 660 -10.39 -21.59 -27.22
C ILE A 660 -9.26 -20.59 -27.49
N ARG A 661 -8.08 -20.77 -26.88
CA ARG A 661 -6.93 -19.92 -27.15
C ARG A 661 -6.39 -20.05 -28.57
N LYS A 662 -6.43 -21.23 -29.18
CA LYS A 662 -6.04 -21.41 -30.57
C LYS A 662 -7.01 -20.77 -31.55
N ASP A 663 -8.31 -20.91 -31.33
CA ASP A 663 -9.33 -20.26 -32.15
C ASP A 663 -9.30 -18.73 -32.02
N THR A 664 -9.07 -18.21 -30.82
CA THR A 664 -8.90 -16.77 -30.60
C THR A 664 -7.63 -16.24 -31.30
N GLN A 665 -6.51 -16.95 -31.18
CA GLN A 665 -5.28 -16.57 -31.87
C GLN A 665 -5.39 -16.68 -33.40
N GLN A 666 -6.14 -17.63 -33.91
CA GLN A 666 -6.38 -17.79 -35.33
C GLN A 666 -7.28 -16.65 -35.87
N LYS A 667 -8.36 -16.35 -35.16
CA LYS A 667 -9.23 -15.19 -35.46
C LYS A 667 -8.47 -13.85 -35.37
N GLN A 668 -7.54 -13.72 -34.42
CA GLN A 668 -6.69 -12.52 -34.30
C GLN A 668 -5.67 -12.39 -35.44
N ARG A 669 -5.12 -13.51 -35.94
CA ARG A 669 -4.21 -13.47 -37.11
C ARG A 669 -4.95 -13.12 -38.39
N GLU A 670 -6.19 -13.55 -38.56
CA GLU A 670 -7.04 -13.17 -39.67
C GLU A 670 -7.48 -11.69 -39.64
N ILE A 671 -7.47 -11.07 -38.46
CA ILE A 671 -7.78 -9.63 -38.27
C ILE A 671 -6.54 -8.74 -38.52
N ALA A 672 -5.32 -9.31 -38.42
CA ALA A 672 -4.06 -8.57 -38.62
C ALA A 672 -3.57 -8.56 -40.09
N HIS A 673 -4.16 -9.36 -40.96
CA HIS A 673 -4.00 -9.34 -42.41
C HIS A 673 -5.25 -8.70 -43.01
#